data_cce440979cf50510f3ad05ba2e0f46a9
#
_entry.id   cce440979cf50510f3ad05ba2e0f46a9
#
_cell.length_a   1.000
_cell.length_b   1.000
_cell.length_c   1.000
_cell.angle_alpha   90.00
_cell.angle_beta   90.00
_cell.angle_gamma   90.00
#
_symmetry.space_group_name_H-M   'P 1'
#
loop_
_entity.id
_entity.type
_entity.pdbx_description
1 polymer ?
#
loop_
_entity_poly.entity_id
_entity_poly.type
_entity_poly.pdbx_seq_one_letter_code
_entity_poly.pdbx_strand_id
1 'polypeptide(L)'
;MGRHRPATTRSQPWRLVCVAMVASVLNVPASTQTRSSADARAAISGRVIDEFGDPVIRGHVIVEVQTAPGATRQIAAADADDRGEYRIGLLPAGDYLVSVLTVDAVFITPQAIVFGSRSGPPQKMYYPGTRDSSDAEPLRIKAGEERDRIDFVLPAPAPPLLLPPAVEARRRADGVPAPGGSAIIRGRVVASDGRGLPRAHLRLVPNGDAVQTRIATADGEGRFEFRNVDAGTARVFALKPGYDPTQAEKRVEIAAGEIADEIVFRLTRWSALSGRVLDDENRPIAGASVQTLQLRYEGGRRRLVPAGAGRLTNDLGRFRLYGLPPGQYVVSAAISGGVGADVPGYARTYYPGTANPAGAQFVAIGTAQDIDGIDIPLTRTRTARVAGKVVNAAGQPANPGSLSLVSSVRSASAVNVAIGARLAGDGSFEFPNVPPGQYVIRADRGRSPSWVEGEFATLPVTVDGADVTGLIVQTSAGSSITGRITFNSRDQSKVPPPSSFELRPLAVDFDAAPSSVATARIHDDWTFEMAGVNGPRRLDLTRLPDGWALQDIRAGGIAVTDRPLAFGRREQSLAGVEVIVTDRITELHGTVVAAEPHAEAPAVIVFATDRSRWYPASRFMRKTTAGPDGAFSVAALPFGSYYVAAVGRLPFNGVDDWQDPAFLETLVFQASTVTLAEERKVTIKLEVRP
;
A
#
# COMPACT_ATOMS: atom_id res chain seq x y z
N MET A 1 -5.92 28.86 -58.48
CA MET A 1 -5.29 27.58 -58.76
C MET A 1 -4.38 27.23 -57.61
N GLY A 2 -4.45 26.05 -57.05
CA GLY A 2 -3.57 25.56 -56.00
C GLY A 2 -4.09 25.81 -54.57
N ARG A 3 -5.00 24.95 -54.09
CA ARG A 3 -5.47 24.95 -52.69
C ARG A 3 -4.49 24.13 -51.81
N HIS A 4 -3.83 24.80 -50.88
CA HIS A 4 -3.14 24.11 -49.78
C HIS A 4 -4.13 23.87 -48.65
N ARG A 5 -4.30 22.57 -48.28
CA ARG A 5 -4.95 22.15 -47.06
C ARG A 5 -3.91 22.10 -45.93
N PRO A 6 -4.18 22.59 -44.74
CA PRO A 6 -3.32 22.31 -43.59
C PRO A 6 -3.59 20.92 -43.01
N ALA A 7 -2.49 20.24 -42.70
CA ALA A 7 -2.49 18.96 -42.04
C ALA A 7 -2.91 19.10 -40.57
N THR A 8 -3.96 18.40 -40.16
CA THR A 8 -4.37 18.26 -38.79
C THR A 8 -3.50 17.20 -38.11
N THR A 9 -2.62 17.63 -37.23
CA THR A 9 -1.92 16.77 -36.29
C THR A 9 -2.91 16.25 -35.25
N ARG A 10 -3.30 14.99 -35.33
CA ARG A 10 -4.02 14.27 -34.26
C ARG A 10 -3.05 13.99 -33.12
N SER A 11 -3.23 14.65 -31.99
CA SER A 11 -2.67 14.27 -30.71
C SER A 11 -3.35 12.97 -30.23
N GLN A 12 -2.61 11.89 -30.17
CA GLN A 12 -3.08 10.68 -29.50
C GLN A 12 -2.96 10.85 -27.99
N PRO A 13 -3.98 10.47 -27.22
CA PRO A 13 -3.86 10.44 -25.76
C PRO A 13 -3.01 9.22 -25.35
N TRP A 14 -2.04 9.47 -24.50
CA TRP A 14 -1.23 8.45 -23.84
C TRP A 14 -2.13 7.56 -22.98
N ARG A 15 -2.35 6.33 -23.43
CA ARG A 15 -2.93 5.28 -22.60
C ARG A 15 -1.82 4.80 -21.67
N LEU A 16 -1.97 5.07 -20.37
CA LEU A 16 -1.31 4.31 -19.33
C LEU A 16 -1.77 2.86 -19.48
N VAL A 17 -0.89 2.01 -19.99
CA VAL A 17 -1.08 0.57 -19.95
C VAL A 17 -0.69 0.14 -18.54
N CYS A 18 -1.67 0.06 -17.65
CA CYS A 18 -1.55 -0.77 -16.45
C CYS A 18 -1.49 -2.21 -16.94
N VAL A 19 -0.30 -2.78 -17.01
CA VAL A 19 -0.12 -4.23 -17.17
C VAL A 19 -0.50 -4.84 -15.82
N ALA A 20 -1.79 -5.11 -15.65
CA ALA A 20 -2.23 -6.08 -14.66
C ALA A 20 -1.68 -7.44 -15.12
N MET A 21 -0.69 -7.97 -14.43
CA MET A 21 -0.34 -9.38 -14.56
C MET A 21 -1.55 -10.17 -14.04
N VAL A 22 -2.43 -10.52 -14.96
CA VAL A 22 -3.41 -11.57 -14.76
C VAL A 22 -2.60 -12.87 -14.71
N ALA A 23 -2.45 -13.41 -13.51
CA ALA A 23 -2.07 -14.81 -13.37
C ALA A 23 -3.16 -15.61 -14.09
N SER A 24 -2.86 -16.05 -15.29
CA SER A 24 -3.70 -16.97 -16.04
C SER A 24 -3.71 -18.30 -15.30
N VAL A 25 -4.66 -18.45 -14.38
CA VAL A 25 -4.98 -19.76 -13.81
C VAL A 25 -5.62 -20.54 -14.94
N LEU A 26 -4.83 -21.39 -15.59
CA LEU A 26 -5.33 -22.39 -16.52
C LEU A 26 -6.33 -23.28 -15.75
N ASN A 27 -7.59 -23.19 -16.10
CA ASN A 27 -8.62 -24.15 -15.73
C ASN A 27 -8.20 -25.53 -16.26
N VAL A 28 -7.60 -26.33 -15.39
CA VAL A 28 -7.49 -27.78 -15.64
C VAL A 28 -8.84 -28.37 -15.21
N PRO A 29 -9.59 -29.05 -16.10
CA PRO A 29 -10.81 -29.73 -15.69
C PRO A 29 -10.44 -30.78 -14.65
N ALA A 30 -11.15 -30.78 -13.52
CA ALA A 30 -11.05 -31.82 -12.51
C ALA A 30 -11.56 -33.15 -13.09
N SER A 31 -10.65 -33.91 -13.71
CA SER A 31 -10.91 -35.34 -13.96
C SER A 31 -10.82 -36.04 -12.62
N THR A 32 -11.90 -36.72 -12.26
CA THR A 32 -11.99 -37.71 -11.17
C THR A 32 -10.88 -38.75 -11.35
N GLN A 33 -9.70 -38.52 -10.76
CA GLN A 33 -8.65 -39.51 -10.72
C GLN A 33 -8.80 -40.33 -9.42
N THR A 34 -9.23 -41.56 -9.60
CA THR A 34 -8.99 -42.67 -8.66
C THR A 34 -7.51 -42.64 -8.27
N ARG A 35 -7.22 -42.43 -7.00
CA ARG A 35 -5.86 -42.42 -6.47
C ARG A 35 -5.23 -43.80 -6.69
N SER A 36 -4.45 -43.94 -7.74
CA SER A 36 -3.44 -44.98 -7.90
C SER A 36 -2.22 -44.55 -7.07
N SER A 37 -1.69 -45.50 -6.29
CA SER A 37 -0.50 -45.35 -5.43
C SER A 37 0.82 -45.14 -6.22
N ALA A 38 0.78 -44.68 -7.45
CA ALA A 38 1.92 -44.63 -8.38
C ALA A 38 2.41 -43.21 -8.71
N ASP A 39 1.84 -42.15 -8.14
CA ASP A 39 2.29 -40.78 -8.46
C ASP A 39 3.11 -40.18 -7.30
N ALA A 40 4.26 -40.78 -7.00
CA ALA A 40 5.30 -40.09 -6.25
C ALA A 40 5.77 -38.87 -7.09
N ARG A 41 5.33 -37.68 -6.71
CA ARG A 41 5.67 -36.46 -7.44
C ARG A 41 7.08 -36.01 -7.06
N ALA A 42 7.84 -35.60 -8.06
CA ALA A 42 9.21 -35.16 -7.90
C ALA A 42 9.30 -33.65 -7.56
N ALA A 43 10.48 -33.22 -7.12
CA ALA A 43 10.76 -31.82 -6.86
C ALA A 43 12.16 -31.42 -7.32
N ILE A 44 12.31 -30.16 -7.69
CA ILE A 44 13.59 -29.50 -7.90
C ILE A 44 13.74 -28.33 -6.92
N SER A 45 14.97 -28.09 -6.46
CA SER A 45 15.31 -26.98 -5.62
C SER A 45 16.72 -26.48 -5.89
N GLY A 46 16.97 -25.23 -5.56
CA GLY A 46 18.26 -24.60 -5.74
C GLY A 46 18.25 -23.15 -5.28
N ARG A 47 19.25 -22.41 -5.70
CA ARG A 47 19.44 -21.01 -5.40
C ARG A 47 19.61 -20.18 -6.66
N VAL A 48 19.12 -18.95 -6.61
CA VAL A 48 19.38 -17.93 -7.63
C VAL A 48 20.25 -16.87 -6.97
N ILE A 49 21.50 -16.78 -7.41
CA ILE A 49 22.49 -15.83 -6.90
C ILE A 49 23.08 -15.03 -8.06
N ASP A 50 23.67 -13.89 -7.76
CA ASP A 50 24.47 -13.15 -8.72
C ASP A 50 25.92 -13.69 -8.78
N GLU A 51 26.71 -13.18 -9.72
CA GLU A 51 28.13 -13.55 -9.91
C GLU A 51 29.02 -13.29 -8.69
N PHE A 52 28.51 -12.54 -7.69
CA PHE A 52 29.19 -12.25 -6.44
C PHE A 52 28.66 -13.08 -5.26
N GLY A 53 27.67 -13.93 -5.50
CA GLY A 53 27.04 -14.77 -4.48
C GLY A 53 25.94 -14.09 -3.66
N ASP A 54 25.51 -12.86 -4.02
CA ASP A 54 24.35 -12.23 -3.39
C ASP A 54 23.04 -12.86 -3.91
N PRO A 55 22.03 -13.04 -3.06
CA PRO A 55 20.77 -13.62 -3.47
C PRO A 55 20.01 -12.72 -4.46
N VAL A 56 19.53 -13.30 -5.54
CA VAL A 56 18.62 -12.64 -6.48
C VAL A 56 17.20 -12.83 -6.00
N ILE A 57 16.72 -11.88 -5.22
CA ILE A 57 15.38 -11.90 -4.65
C ILE A 57 14.32 -11.85 -5.75
N ARG A 58 13.32 -12.75 -5.70
CA ARG A 58 12.27 -12.91 -6.72
C ARG A 58 12.78 -13.35 -8.11
N GLY A 59 13.95 -13.97 -8.19
CA GLY A 59 14.33 -14.69 -9.40
C GLY A 59 13.20 -15.67 -9.77
N HIS A 60 12.50 -15.44 -10.89
CA HIS A 60 11.35 -16.25 -11.29
C HIS A 60 11.85 -17.50 -12.03
N VAL A 61 11.87 -18.63 -11.35
CA VAL A 61 12.32 -19.92 -11.90
C VAL A 61 11.15 -20.64 -12.55
N ILE A 62 11.34 -21.08 -13.78
CA ILE A 62 10.32 -21.72 -14.63
C ILE A 62 10.79 -23.10 -15.02
N VAL A 63 9.90 -24.08 -14.92
CA VAL A 63 10.08 -25.45 -15.43
C VAL A 63 9.22 -25.62 -16.66
N GLU A 64 9.84 -26.04 -17.75
CA GLU A 64 9.22 -26.18 -19.08
C GLU A 64 9.46 -27.55 -19.68
N VAL A 65 8.53 -28.01 -20.52
CA VAL A 65 8.73 -29.16 -21.40
C VAL A 65 8.86 -28.67 -22.83
N GLN A 66 9.76 -29.27 -23.58
CA GLN A 66 9.91 -29.01 -25.01
C GLN A 66 8.77 -29.70 -25.78
N THR A 67 7.99 -28.94 -26.53
CA THR A 67 6.85 -29.43 -27.32
C THR A 67 7.19 -29.59 -28.79
N ALA A 68 8.16 -28.81 -29.26
CA ALA A 68 8.74 -28.88 -30.60
C ALA A 68 10.13 -28.22 -30.58
N PRO A 69 10.99 -28.38 -31.59
CA PRO A 69 12.23 -27.65 -31.69
C PRO A 69 12.00 -26.13 -31.55
N GLY A 70 12.58 -25.51 -30.50
CA GLY A 70 12.42 -24.08 -30.17
C GLY A 70 11.09 -23.68 -29.54
N ALA A 71 10.17 -24.61 -29.27
CA ALA A 71 8.90 -24.35 -28.62
C ALA A 71 8.85 -25.03 -27.23
N THR A 72 8.57 -24.28 -26.18
CA THR A 72 8.45 -24.80 -24.82
C THR A 72 7.07 -24.48 -24.25
N ARG A 73 6.62 -25.29 -23.30
CA ARG A 73 5.40 -25.08 -22.53
C ARG A 73 5.74 -25.11 -21.04
N GLN A 74 5.41 -24.05 -20.34
CA GLN A 74 5.57 -23.95 -18.89
C GLN A 74 4.69 -25.00 -18.18
N ILE A 75 5.28 -25.72 -17.24
CA ILE A 75 4.63 -26.70 -16.37
C ILE A 75 4.45 -26.16 -14.97
N ALA A 76 5.49 -25.52 -14.42
CA ALA A 76 5.48 -24.97 -13.08
C ALA A 76 6.45 -23.78 -12.97
N ALA A 77 6.30 -22.98 -11.94
CA ALA A 77 7.23 -21.90 -11.61
C ALA A 77 7.23 -21.62 -10.11
N ALA A 78 8.31 -21.02 -9.63
CA ALA A 78 8.42 -20.47 -8.28
C ALA A 78 9.35 -19.25 -8.27
N ASP A 79 9.11 -18.32 -7.33
CA ASP A 79 10.00 -17.20 -7.08
C ASP A 79 11.02 -17.57 -6.02
N ALA A 80 12.26 -17.17 -6.22
CA ALA A 80 13.29 -17.23 -5.19
C ALA A 80 12.96 -16.28 -4.04
N ASP A 81 13.24 -16.69 -2.82
CA ASP A 81 13.03 -15.91 -1.60
C ASP A 81 14.16 -14.88 -1.36
N ASP A 82 14.19 -14.27 -0.16
CA ASP A 82 15.21 -13.29 0.24
C ASP A 82 16.61 -13.90 0.46
N ARG A 83 16.71 -15.22 0.47
CA ARG A 83 17.98 -15.99 0.50
C ARG A 83 18.36 -16.50 -0.88
N GLY A 84 17.55 -16.19 -1.91
CA GLY A 84 17.69 -16.72 -3.25
C GLY A 84 17.21 -18.18 -3.39
N GLU A 85 16.63 -18.79 -2.34
CA GLU A 85 16.21 -20.18 -2.35
C GLU A 85 14.85 -20.35 -3.04
N TYR A 86 14.73 -21.42 -3.85
CA TYR A 86 13.48 -21.78 -4.50
C TYR A 86 13.23 -23.28 -4.45
N ARG A 87 11.96 -23.69 -4.53
CA ARG A 87 11.54 -25.08 -4.65
C ARG A 87 10.30 -25.18 -5.53
N ILE A 88 10.35 -26.09 -6.50
CA ILE A 88 9.24 -26.43 -7.39
C ILE A 88 8.97 -27.91 -7.24
N GLY A 89 7.86 -28.25 -6.62
CA GLY A 89 7.44 -29.61 -6.38
C GLY A 89 6.28 -30.04 -7.27
N LEU A 90 5.74 -31.22 -6.97
CA LEU A 90 4.59 -31.80 -7.66
C LEU A 90 4.84 -32.04 -9.15
N LEU A 91 6.10 -32.23 -9.56
CA LEU A 91 6.48 -32.48 -10.94
C LEU A 91 6.22 -33.95 -11.30
N PRO A 92 5.56 -34.26 -12.42
CA PRO A 92 5.57 -35.60 -13.01
C PRO A 92 7.00 -36.06 -13.36
N ALA A 93 7.21 -37.34 -13.53
CA ALA A 93 8.46 -37.80 -14.14
C ALA A 93 8.55 -37.32 -15.61
N GLY A 94 9.74 -36.87 -16.02
CA GLY A 94 9.92 -36.31 -17.37
C GLY A 94 11.25 -35.62 -17.56
N ASP A 95 11.45 -35.12 -18.77
CA ASP A 95 12.61 -34.31 -19.15
C ASP A 95 12.17 -32.85 -19.20
N TYR A 96 12.88 -31.97 -18.44
CA TYR A 96 12.50 -30.58 -18.24
C TYR A 96 13.63 -29.63 -18.60
N LEU A 97 13.31 -28.52 -19.22
CA LEU A 97 14.18 -27.35 -19.25
C LEU A 97 13.84 -26.46 -18.03
N VAL A 98 14.86 -26.10 -17.28
CA VAL A 98 14.70 -25.19 -16.15
C VAL A 98 15.35 -23.86 -16.49
N SER A 99 14.64 -22.79 -16.29
CA SER A 99 15.12 -21.45 -16.62
C SER A 99 14.74 -20.44 -15.54
N VAL A 100 15.49 -19.36 -15.47
CA VAL A 100 15.17 -18.21 -14.60
C VAL A 100 15.00 -16.95 -15.43
N LEU A 101 13.94 -16.20 -15.13
CA LEU A 101 13.76 -14.85 -15.66
C LEU A 101 14.38 -13.85 -14.69
N THR A 102 15.26 -13.02 -15.20
CA THR A 102 15.75 -11.87 -14.43
C THR A 102 14.71 -10.76 -14.53
N VAL A 103 14.03 -10.52 -13.45
CA VAL A 103 13.23 -9.30 -13.29
C VAL A 103 14.14 -8.25 -12.69
N ASP A 104 14.35 -7.14 -13.41
CA ASP A 104 15.18 -6.06 -12.91
C ASP A 104 14.73 -5.57 -11.54
N ALA A 105 15.71 -5.18 -10.72
CA ALA A 105 15.56 -4.85 -9.32
C ALA A 105 14.31 -4.02 -9.01
N VAL A 106 13.44 -4.60 -8.22
CA VAL A 106 12.26 -3.95 -7.68
C VAL A 106 12.68 -3.21 -6.41
N PHE A 107 12.57 -1.89 -6.41
CA PHE A 107 12.67 -1.13 -5.18
C PHE A 107 11.34 -1.23 -4.44
N ILE A 108 11.38 -1.87 -3.28
CA ILE A 108 10.25 -1.93 -2.37
C ILE A 108 10.39 -0.76 -1.42
N THR A 109 9.53 0.25 -1.55
CA THR A 109 9.29 1.22 -0.48
C THR A 109 8.04 0.82 0.29
N PRO A 110 7.89 1.20 1.56
CA PRO A 110 6.67 0.92 2.34
C PRO A 110 5.38 1.44 1.69
N GLN A 111 5.50 2.37 0.74
CA GLN A 111 4.37 3.04 0.08
C GLN A 111 4.18 2.66 -1.39
N ALA A 112 5.16 2.04 -2.04
CA ALA A 112 5.04 1.63 -3.43
C ALA A 112 6.06 0.56 -3.82
N ILE A 113 5.62 -0.42 -4.60
CA ILE A 113 6.51 -1.30 -5.36
C ILE A 113 6.81 -0.55 -6.66
N VAL A 114 7.97 0.07 -6.73
CA VAL A 114 8.41 0.75 -7.96
C VAL A 114 9.11 -0.28 -8.84
N PHE A 115 8.44 -0.72 -9.89
CA PHE A 115 9.05 -1.53 -10.92
C PHE A 115 9.93 -0.61 -11.78
N GLY A 116 11.24 -0.73 -11.63
CA GLY A 116 12.18 -0.17 -12.60
C GLY A 116 12.12 -1.03 -13.86
N SER A 117 11.48 -0.55 -14.92
CA SER A 117 11.58 -1.23 -16.21
C SER A 117 12.94 -0.93 -16.82
N ARG A 118 13.73 -1.99 -17.08
CA ARG A 118 14.79 -1.90 -18.08
C ARG A 118 14.19 -1.56 -19.43
N SER A 119 14.91 -0.82 -20.21
CA SER A 119 14.64 -0.62 -21.64
C SER A 119 15.01 -1.86 -22.49
N GLY A 120 14.69 -3.06 -22.00
CA GLY A 120 14.96 -4.32 -22.70
C GLY A 120 14.02 -5.44 -22.26
N PRO A 121 13.81 -6.48 -23.11
CA PRO A 121 13.00 -7.64 -22.72
C PRO A 121 13.65 -8.37 -21.54
N PRO A 122 12.85 -9.03 -20.65
CA PRO A 122 13.37 -9.88 -19.60
C PRO A 122 14.35 -10.88 -20.14
N GLN A 123 15.54 -10.98 -19.54
CA GLN A 123 16.51 -11.96 -19.99
C GLN A 123 16.23 -13.31 -19.34
N LYS A 124 16.11 -14.34 -20.16
CA LYS A 124 15.91 -15.71 -19.73
C LYS A 124 17.26 -16.44 -19.74
N MET A 125 17.57 -17.15 -18.67
CA MET A 125 18.74 -18.00 -18.58
C MET A 125 18.31 -19.43 -18.25
N TYR A 126 18.75 -20.37 -19.03
CA TYR A 126 18.49 -21.80 -18.83
C TYR A 126 19.62 -22.46 -18.04
N TYR A 127 19.27 -23.48 -17.28
CA TYR A 127 20.26 -24.33 -16.61
C TYR A 127 21.08 -25.11 -17.66
N PRO A 128 22.41 -25.25 -17.49
CA PRO A 128 23.24 -24.79 -16.35
C PRO A 128 23.78 -23.37 -16.47
N GLY A 129 23.40 -22.54 -17.44
CA GLY A 129 23.88 -21.16 -17.55
C GLY A 129 23.90 -20.61 -18.97
N THR A 130 23.07 -21.16 -19.87
CA THR A 130 22.94 -20.69 -21.26
C THR A 130 21.74 -19.78 -21.47
N ARG A 131 21.81 -18.91 -22.48
CA ARG A 131 20.69 -18.03 -22.87
C ARG A 131 19.83 -18.64 -23.99
N ASP A 132 20.35 -19.61 -24.70
CA ASP A 132 19.63 -20.28 -25.76
C ASP A 132 19.04 -21.60 -25.27
N SER A 133 17.76 -21.81 -25.54
CA SER A 133 17.06 -23.05 -25.19
C SER A 133 17.57 -24.28 -25.94
N SER A 134 18.24 -24.09 -27.10
CA SER A 134 18.86 -25.18 -27.87
C SER A 134 20.12 -25.72 -27.20
N ASP A 135 20.80 -24.90 -26.41
CA ASP A 135 22.04 -25.24 -25.69
C ASP A 135 21.76 -25.63 -24.23
N ALA A 136 20.48 -25.58 -23.82
CA ALA A 136 20.07 -25.97 -22.50
C ALA A 136 20.12 -27.46 -22.27
N GLU A 137 20.62 -27.90 -21.14
CA GLU A 137 20.68 -29.31 -20.77
C GLU A 137 19.34 -29.73 -20.11
N PRO A 138 18.58 -30.67 -20.74
CA PRO A 138 17.35 -31.18 -20.15
C PRO A 138 17.61 -31.98 -18.88
N LEU A 139 16.93 -31.60 -17.78
CA LEU A 139 16.94 -32.31 -16.52
C LEU A 139 15.96 -33.47 -16.56
N ARG A 140 16.48 -34.69 -16.57
CA ARG A 140 15.67 -35.90 -16.45
C ARG A 140 15.33 -36.15 -14.98
N ILE A 141 14.04 -36.13 -14.65
CA ILE A 141 13.51 -36.33 -13.33
C ILE A 141 12.65 -37.59 -13.26
N LYS A 142 12.96 -38.48 -12.32
CA LYS A 142 12.20 -39.70 -12.06
C LYS A 142 11.04 -39.43 -11.09
N ALA A 143 10.04 -40.31 -11.10
CA ALA A 143 8.94 -40.23 -10.15
C ALA A 143 9.46 -40.28 -8.69
N GLY A 144 9.07 -39.31 -7.86
CA GLY A 144 9.49 -39.19 -6.46
C GLY A 144 10.92 -38.70 -6.24
N GLU A 145 11.65 -38.34 -7.30
CA GLU A 145 13.02 -37.84 -7.17
C GLU A 145 13.03 -36.40 -6.65
N GLU A 146 13.86 -36.14 -5.64
CA GLU A 146 14.22 -34.78 -5.23
C GLU A 146 15.57 -34.42 -5.81
N ARG A 147 15.60 -33.41 -6.69
CA ARG A 147 16.81 -32.91 -7.29
C ARG A 147 17.13 -31.54 -6.69
N ASP A 148 18.13 -31.50 -5.85
CA ASP A 148 18.67 -30.28 -5.24
C ASP A 148 19.80 -29.68 -6.06
N ARG A 149 20.27 -28.45 -5.69
CA ARG A 149 21.40 -27.73 -6.27
C ARG A 149 21.23 -27.42 -7.77
N ILE A 150 20.02 -27.17 -8.21
CA ILE A 150 19.77 -26.58 -9.53
C ILE A 150 19.97 -25.08 -9.38
N ASP A 151 21.23 -24.66 -9.25
CA ASP A 151 21.60 -23.29 -8.95
C ASP A 151 21.78 -22.45 -10.21
N PHE A 152 21.39 -21.19 -10.15
CA PHE A 152 21.62 -20.20 -11.19
C PHE A 152 22.55 -19.11 -10.67
N VAL A 153 23.59 -18.82 -11.46
CA VAL A 153 24.48 -17.69 -11.25
C VAL A 153 24.17 -16.65 -12.34
N LEU A 154 23.57 -15.55 -11.96
CA LEU A 154 23.18 -14.51 -12.90
C LEU A 154 24.22 -13.39 -12.94
N PRO A 155 24.40 -12.70 -14.08
CA PRO A 155 25.16 -11.45 -14.09
C PRO A 155 24.55 -10.50 -13.06
N ALA A 156 25.38 -9.79 -12.31
CA ALA A 156 24.88 -8.79 -11.39
C ALA A 156 23.93 -7.82 -12.10
N PRO A 157 22.79 -7.49 -11.50
CA PRO A 157 21.89 -6.52 -12.09
C PRO A 157 22.65 -5.21 -12.31
N ALA A 158 22.54 -4.64 -13.51
CA ALA A 158 23.06 -3.30 -13.74
C ALA A 158 22.43 -2.35 -12.70
N PRO A 159 23.14 -1.32 -12.22
CA PRO A 159 22.57 -0.33 -11.34
C PRO A 159 21.22 0.14 -11.91
N PRO A 160 20.17 0.22 -11.09
CA PRO A 160 18.86 0.61 -11.59
C PRO A 160 18.98 1.98 -12.27
N LEU A 161 18.53 2.06 -13.53
CA LEU A 161 18.34 3.35 -14.20
C LEU A 161 17.20 4.05 -13.47
N LEU A 162 17.57 4.93 -12.53
CA LEU A 162 16.63 5.64 -11.66
C LEU A 162 15.91 6.79 -12.39
N LEU A 163 16.24 7.00 -13.67
CA LEU A 163 15.54 7.94 -14.53
C LEU A 163 14.74 7.17 -15.58
N PRO A 164 13.44 7.47 -15.76
CA PRO A 164 12.71 6.99 -16.91
C PRO A 164 13.45 7.39 -18.19
N PRO A 165 13.52 6.53 -19.22
CA PRO A 165 14.18 6.85 -20.49
C PRO A 165 13.73 8.17 -21.12
N ALA A 166 12.48 8.57 -20.86
CA ALA A 166 11.94 9.85 -21.28
C ALA A 166 12.61 11.06 -20.59
N VAL A 167 13.04 10.92 -19.33
CA VAL A 167 13.73 11.98 -18.59
C VAL A 167 15.17 12.12 -19.06
N GLU A 168 15.84 11.01 -19.37
CA GLU A 168 17.19 11.03 -19.91
C GLU A 168 17.23 11.54 -21.36
N ALA A 169 16.22 11.22 -22.15
CA ALA A 169 16.04 11.78 -23.50
C ALA A 169 15.75 13.30 -23.45
N ARG A 170 14.93 13.74 -22.49
CA ARG A 170 14.68 15.17 -22.25
C ARG A 170 15.93 15.92 -21.83
N ARG A 171 16.72 15.35 -20.89
CA ARG A 171 18.00 15.91 -20.46
C ARG A 171 18.96 16.14 -21.63
N ARG A 172 19.05 15.19 -22.56
CA ARG A 172 19.88 15.31 -23.78
C ARG A 172 19.31 16.34 -24.75
N ALA A 173 17.97 16.42 -24.86
CA ALA A 173 17.30 17.37 -25.73
C ALA A 173 17.37 18.81 -25.22
N ASP A 174 17.30 19.00 -23.90
CA ASP A 174 17.32 20.29 -23.24
C ASP A 174 18.74 20.86 -23.04
N GLY A 175 19.79 20.13 -23.51
CA GLY A 175 21.17 20.60 -23.44
C GLY A 175 21.71 20.83 -22.03
N VAL A 176 21.16 20.09 -21.02
CA VAL A 176 21.59 20.22 -19.62
C VAL A 176 23.07 19.86 -19.52
N PRO A 177 23.94 20.77 -19.07
CA PRO A 177 25.37 20.53 -18.98
C PRO A 177 25.68 19.33 -18.10
N ALA A 178 26.78 18.63 -18.38
CA ALA A 178 27.32 17.65 -17.46
C ALA A 178 27.62 18.35 -16.10
N PRO A 179 27.48 17.63 -14.95
CA PRO A 179 27.78 18.19 -13.63
C PRO A 179 29.17 18.82 -13.63
N GLY A 180 29.24 20.12 -13.40
CA GLY A 180 30.48 20.91 -13.42
C GLY A 180 31.00 21.26 -12.03
N GLY A 181 30.40 20.74 -10.97
CA GLY A 181 30.78 21.01 -9.59
C GLY A 181 32.18 20.52 -9.23
N SER A 182 32.77 21.12 -8.22
CA SER A 182 34.11 20.76 -7.72
C SER A 182 34.11 19.97 -6.42
N ALA A 183 32.92 19.77 -5.81
CA ALA A 183 32.79 19.10 -4.53
C ALA A 183 32.79 17.57 -4.64
N ILE A 184 33.11 16.91 -3.54
CA ILE A 184 33.18 15.45 -3.42
C ILE A 184 32.33 15.02 -2.22
N ILE A 185 31.52 13.99 -2.38
CA ILE A 185 30.77 13.34 -1.29
C ILE A 185 31.28 11.91 -1.14
N ARG A 186 31.77 11.56 0.05
CA ARG A 186 32.31 10.24 0.38
C ARG A 186 31.63 9.64 1.60
N GLY A 187 31.62 8.31 1.69
CA GLY A 187 31.10 7.66 2.87
C GLY A 187 31.14 6.14 2.81
N ARG A 188 30.41 5.53 3.74
CA ARG A 188 30.27 4.07 3.82
C ARG A 188 28.82 3.65 4.01
N VAL A 189 28.49 2.53 3.41
CA VAL A 189 27.24 1.79 3.69
C VAL A 189 27.61 0.59 4.54
N VAL A 190 27.01 0.48 5.72
CA VAL A 190 27.27 -0.58 6.67
C VAL A 190 25.98 -1.26 7.12
N ALA A 191 26.05 -2.51 7.51
CA ALA A 191 24.97 -3.21 8.20
C ALA A 191 24.83 -2.71 9.64
N SER A 192 23.80 -3.15 10.34
CA SER A 192 23.56 -2.80 11.75
C SER A 192 24.73 -3.21 12.69
N ASP A 193 25.47 -4.25 12.33
CA ASP A 193 26.66 -4.73 13.05
C ASP A 193 27.95 -3.95 12.72
N GLY A 194 27.87 -2.93 11.84
CA GLY A 194 29.02 -2.11 11.41
C GLY A 194 29.81 -2.69 10.25
N ARG A 195 29.53 -3.90 9.78
CA ARG A 195 30.18 -4.50 8.62
C ARG A 195 29.84 -3.73 7.36
N GLY A 196 30.83 -3.45 6.50
CA GLY A 196 30.62 -2.83 5.20
C GLY A 196 29.66 -3.66 4.32
N LEU A 197 28.77 -2.98 3.63
CA LEU A 197 27.83 -3.60 2.69
C LEU A 197 28.31 -3.37 1.26
N PRO A 198 29.01 -4.35 0.67
CA PRO A 198 29.47 -4.24 -0.71
C PRO A 198 28.31 -4.14 -1.68
N ARG A 199 28.54 -3.46 -2.81
CA ARG A 199 27.57 -3.31 -3.89
C ARG A 199 26.22 -2.70 -3.47
N ALA A 200 26.20 -1.94 -2.37
CA ALA A 200 25.06 -1.08 -2.10
C ALA A 200 24.95 0.01 -3.18
N HIS A 201 23.77 0.27 -3.66
CA HIS A 201 23.53 1.31 -4.66
C HIS A 201 23.27 2.64 -3.97
N LEU A 202 24.01 3.67 -4.39
CA LEU A 202 23.86 5.04 -3.89
C LEU A 202 23.21 5.90 -4.97
N ARG A 203 22.26 6.73 -4.55
CA ARG A 203 21.60 7.70 -5.40
C ARG A 203 21.79 9.10 -4.81
N LEU A 204 22.31 10.02 -5.57
CA LEU A 204 22.43 11.43 -5.21
C LEU A 204 21.46 12.26 -6.04
N VAL A 205 20.65 13.08 -5.37
CA VAL A 205 19.67 14.01 -5.99
C VAL A 205 20.07 15.42 -5.55
N PRO A 206 20.77 16.20 -6.40
CA PRO A 206 21.18 17.55 -6.06
C PRO A 206 19.98 18.50 -6.06
N ASN A 207 19.93 19.42 -5.08
CA ASN A 207 18.93 20.52 -4.98
C ASN A 207 17.46 20.10 -5.19
N GLY A 208 17.14 18.82 -4.96
CA GLY A 208 15.80 18.29 -5.23
C GLY A 208 15.47 18.09 -6.72
N ASP A 209 16.41 18.34 -7.62
CA ASP A 209 16.23 18.13 -9.05
C ASP A 209 16.43 16.65 -9.42
N ALA A 210 15.33 15.95 -9.69
CA ALA A 210 15.36 14.56 -10.10
C ALA A 210 16.04 14.32 -11.45
N VAL A 211 16.16 15.33 -12.29
CA VAL A 211 16.79 15.25 -13.63
C VAL A 211 18.29 15.09 -13.53
N GLN A 212 18.92 15.65 -12.48
CA GLN A 212 20.36 15.57 -12.25
C GLN A 212 20.79 14.42 -11.32
N THR A 213 19.93 13.43 -11.14
CA THR A 213 20.22 12.26 -10.31
C THR A 213 21.47 11.52 -10.78
N ARG A 214 22.34 11.17 -9.82
CA ARG A 214 23.57 10.41 -10.05
C ARG A 214 23.56 9.12 -9.24
N ILE A 215 24.27 8.10 -9.74
CA ILE A 215 24.36 6.78 -9.12
C ILE A 215 25.82 6.43 -8.89
N ALA A 216 26.09 5.79 -7.76
CA ALA A 216 27.34 5.13 -7.44
C ALA A 216 27.05 3.75 -6.85
N THR A 217 28.05 2.89 -6.88
CA THR A 217 28.01 1.55 -6.24
C THR A 217 29.12 1.48 -5.20
N ALA A 218 28.81 0.98 -4.02
CA ALA A 218 29.77 0.80 -2.96
C ALA A 218 30.77 -0.33 -3.29
N ASP A 219 32.02 -0.13 -2.90
CA ASP A 219 33.11 -1.11 -3.05
C ASP A 219 32.97 -2.33 -2.10
N GLY A 220 33.97 -3.20 -2.06
CA GLY A 220 34.00 -4.39 -1.20
C GLY A 220 33.89 -4.10 0.30
N GLU A 221 34.32 -2.95 0.76
CA GLU A 221 34.26 -2.46 2.13
C GLU A 221 33.06 -1.56 2.41
N GLY A 222 32.15 -1.42 1.42
CA GLY A 222 30.97 -0.57 1.51
C GLY A 222 31.25 0.92 1.32
N ARG A 223 32.43 1.33 0.81
CA ARG A 223 32.75 2.73 0.59
C ARG A 223 32.18 3.21 -0.73
N PHE A 224 31.78 4.49 -0.80
CA PHE A 224 31.28 5.12 -2.01
C PHE A 224 31.83 6.53 -2.19
N GLU A 225 31.82 7.04 -3.42
CA GLU A 225 32.24 8.38 -3.75
C GLU A 225 31.41 8.96 -4.92
N PHE A 226 30.97 10.21 -4.77
CA PHE A 226 30.45 11.06 -5.84
C PHE A 226 31.41 12.22 -6.04
N ARG A 227 31.98 12.34 -7.23
CA ARG A 227 32.87 13.46 -7.64
C ARG A 227 32.11 14.49 -8.45
N ASN A 228 32.65 15.70 -8.57
CA ASN A 228 32.10 16.78 -9.38
C ASN A 228 30.64 17.11 -8.99
N VAL A 229 30.39 17.21 -7.69
CA VAL A 229 29.08 17.58 -7.14
C VAL A 229 28.97 19.09 -7.11
N ASP A 230 27.82 19.64 -7.56
CA ASP A 230 27.56 21.08 -7.49
C ASP A 230 27.33 21.50 -6.04
N ALA A 231 27.74 22.73 -5.71
CA ALA A 231 27.48 23.31 -4.38
C ALA A 231 25.97 23.46 -4.12
N GLY A 232 25.58 23.25 -2.87
CA GLY A 232 24.19 23.35 -2.44
C GLY A 232 23.74 22.16 -1.60
N THR A 233 22.44 21.94 -1.53
CA THR A 233 21.85 20.82 -0.80
C THR A 233 21.68 19.60 -1.69
N ALA A 234 22.20 18.45 -1.30
CA ALA A 234 21.98 17.18 -1.97
C ALA A 234 21.30 16.17 -1.04
N ARG A 235 20.43 15.32 -1.58
CA ARG A 235 19.90 14.16 -0.88
C ARG A 235 20.60 12.92 -1.40
N VAL A 236 21.16 12.14 -0.48
CA VAL A 236 21.83 10.88 -0.80
C VAL A 236 21.03 9.73 -0.21
N PHE A 237 20.78 8.73 -1.02
CA PHE A 237 20.04 7.51 -0.64
C PHE A 237 20.97 6.31 -0.82
N ALA A 238 20.90 5.36 0.12
CA ALA A 238 21.60 4.08 0.01
C ALA A 238 20.56 2.94 -0.07
N LEU A 239 20.75 2.01 -1.00
CA LEU A 239 19.84 0.91 -1.23
C LEU A 239 20.63 -0.40 -1.39
N LYS A 240 20.15 -1.47 -0.75
CA LYS A 240 20.64 -2.83 -0.99
C LYS A 240 19.48 -3.82 -0.89
N PRO A 241 19.34 -4.75 -1.85
CA PRO A 241 18.35 -5.81 -1.77
C PRO A 241 18.45 -6.57 -0.44
N GLY A 242 17.29 -6.87 0.20
CA GLY A 242 17.26 -7.53 1.50
C GLY A 242 17.40 -6.59 2.72
N TYR A 243 17.56 -5.28 2.50
CA TYR A 243 17.70 -4.28 3.55
C TYR A 243 16.60 -3.21 3.48
N ASP A 244 16.28 -2.63 4.64
CA ASP A 244 15.28 -1.57 4.77
C ASP A 244 15.80 -0.23 4.23
N PRO A 245 15.17 0.36 3.21
CA PRO A 245 15.56 1.65 2.67
C PRO A 245 15.02 2.85 3.46
N THR A 246 14.17 2.66 4.46
CA THR A 246 13.47 3.78 5.14
C THR A 246 14.38 4.70 5.93
N GLN A 247 15.54 4.22 6.38
CA GLN A 247 16.55 5.01 7.09
C GLN A 247 17.77 5.35 6.22
N ALA A 248 17.62 5.18 4.92
CA ALA A 248 18.71 5.24 3.96
C ALA A 248 18.86 6.61 3.27
N GLU A 249 18.17 7.65 3.74
CA GLU A 249 18.27 9.02 3.20
C GLU A 249 19.09 9.92 4.13
N LYS A 250 20.00 10.69 3.53
CA LYS A 250 20.72 11.78 4.20
C LYS A 250 20.70 13.03 3.36
N ARG A 251 20.44 14.15 4.01
CA ARG A 251 20.60 15.48 3.44
C ARG A 251 22.01 15.98 3.73
N VAL A 252 22.71 16.38 2.69
CA VAL A 252 24.10 16.86 2.75
C VAL A 252 24.11 18.27 2.17
N GLU A 253 24.62 19.23 2.93
CA GLU A 253 24.92 20.57 2.45
C GLU A 253 26.41 20.61 2.12
N ILE A 254 26.77 21.09 0.95
CA ILE A 254 28.14 21.06 0.46
C ILE A 254 28.50 22.36 -0.25
N ALA A 255 29.67 22.90 0.07
CA ALA A 255 30.24 24.08 -0.60
C ALA A 255 31.06 23.70 -1.84
N ALA A 256 31.32 24.65 -2.71
CA ALA A 256 32.15 24.44 -3.89
C ALA A 256 33.60 24.05 -3.46
N GLY A 257 34.09 22.94 -4.00
CA GLY A 257 35.42 22.40 -3.65
C GLY A 257 35.52 21.67 -2.32
N GLU A 258 34.43 21.57 -1.57
CA GLU A 258 34.38 20.85 -0.29
C GLU A 258 34.42 19.34 -0.49
N ILE A 259 34.99 18.64 0.47
CA ILE A 259 34.93 17.18 0.59
C ILE A 259 34.05 16.87 1.80
N ALA A 260 32.81 16.47 1.58
CA ALA A 260 31.96 15.92 2.62
C ALA A 260 32.29 14.43 2.75
N ASP A 261 33.04 14.08 3.75
CA ASP A 261 33.40 12.69 4.10
C ASP A 261 32.66 12.24 5.37
N GLU A 262 32.91 10.98 5.80
CA GLU A 262 32.30 10.37 6.98
C GLU A 262 30.77 10.18 6.92
N ILE A 263 30.18 10.19 5.74
CA ILE A 263 28.73 9.90 5.59
C ILE A 263 28.52 8.40 5.73
N VAL A 264 27.92 7.97 6.85
CA VAL A 264 27.66 6.56 7.12
C VAL A 264 26.17 6.26 6.99
N PHE A 265 25.81 5.34 6.07
CA PHE A 265 24.48 4.75 5.99
C PHE A 265 24.48 3.42 6.74
N ARG A 266 23.64 3.28 7.75
CA ARG A 266 23.39 2.02 8.45
C ARG A 266 22.12 1.41 7.91
N LEU A 267 22.24 0.33 7.15
CA LEU A 267 21.08 -0.40 6.63
C LEU A 267 20.78 -1.59 7.54
N THR A 268 19.50 -1.75 7.82
CA THR A 268 18.99 -2.86 8.62
C THR A 268 18.44 -3.94 7.70
N ARG A 269 18.81 -5.19 7.92
CA ARG A 269 18.25 -6.30 7.18
C ARG A 269 16.75 -6.42 7.48
N TRP A 270 15.96 -6.75 6.46
CA TRP A 270 14.57 -7.10 6.64
C TRP A 270 14.41 -8.34 7.51
N SER A 271 13.31 -8.37 8.26
CA SER A 271 12.91 -9.53 9.01
C SER A 271 12.02 -10.46 8.17
N ALA A 272 11.90 -11.72 8.60
CA ALA A 272 11.09 -12.71 7.92
C ALA A 272 10.35 -13.62 8.89
N LEU A 273 9.20 -14.16 8.42
CA LEU A 273 8.40 -15.19 9.06
C LEU A 273 8.36 -16.43 8.18
N SER A 274 8.60 -17.60 8.75
CA SER A 274 8.55 -18.88 8.05
C SER A 274 7.68 -19.88 8.81
N GLY A 275 7.07 -20.80 8.08
CA GLY A 275 6.24 -21.84 8.66
C GLY A 275 5.61 -22.73 7.61
N ARG A 276 4.57 -23.43 7.99
CA ARG A 276 3.84 -24.37 7.13
C ARG A 276 2.34 -24.14 7.20
N VAL A 277 1.66 -24.44 6.09
CA VAL A 277 0.21 -24.57 6.05
C VAL A 277 -0.13 -26.05 5.97
N LEU A 278 -0.97 -26.49 6.88
CA LEU A 278 -1.34 -27.89 7.06
C LEU A 278 -2.87 -28.04 6.97
N ASP A 279 -3.34 -29.22 6.57
CA ASP A 279 -4.75 -29.54 6.67
C ASP A 279 -5.10 -30.07 8.07
N ASP A 280 -6.34 -30.44 8.29
CA ASP A 280 -6.85 -31.03 9.54
C ASP A 280 -6.28 -32.40 9.87
N GLU A 281 -5.58 -33.05 8.93
CA GLU A 281 -4.85 -34.33 9.14
C GLU A 281 -3.32 -34.10 9.26
N ASN A 282 -2.88 -32.83 9.46
CA ASN A 282 -1.46 -32.39 9.49
C ASN A 282 -0.67 -32.67 8.21
N ARG A 283 -1.34 -32.79 7.07
CA ARG A 283 -0.67 -32.92 5.77
C ARG A 283 -0.38 -31.54 5.18
N PRO A 284 0.76 -31.37 4.50
CA PRO A 284 1.12 -30.09 3.91
C PRO A 284 0.16 -29.69 2.76
N ILE A 285 -0.19 -28.42 2.72
CA ILE A 285 -1.03 -27.86 1.66
C ILE A 285 -0.15 -26.99 0.73
N ALA A 286 -0.02 -27.44 -0.50
CA ALA A 286 0.66 -26.70 -1.56
C ALA A 286 -0.25 -25.60 -2.14
N GLY A 287 0.33 -24.47 -2.54
CA GLY A 287 -0.38 -23.39 -3.24
C GLY A 287 -1.35 -22.60 -2.36
N ALA A 288 -1.31 -22.75 -1.03
CA ALA A 288 -2.03 -21.89 -0.12
C ALA A 288 -1.42 -20.48 -0.15
N SER A 289 -2.27 -19.46 -0.27
CA SER A 289 -1.85 -18.07 -0.21
C SER A 289 -1.67 -17.65 1.25
N VAL A 290 -0.44 -17.32 1.64
CA VAL A 290 -0.11 -16.85 2.99
C VAL A 290 0.24 -15.37 2.94
N GLN A 291 -0.28 -14.61 3.92
CA GLN A 291 -0.13 -13.17 3.98
C GLN A 291 0.06 -12.67 5.40
N THR A 292 0.94 -11.69 5.59
CA THR A 292 1.00 -10.90 6.81
C THR A 292 -0.01 -9.77 6.77
N LEU A 293 -0.63 -9.50 7.90
CA LEU A 293 -1.57 -8.42 8.13
C LEU A 293 -1.10 -7.60 9.32
N GLN A 294 -1.33 -6.30 9.29
CA GLN A 294 -1.13 -5.40 10.43
C GLN A 294 -2.42 -4.75 10.84
N LEU A 295 -2.61 -4.58 12.14
CA LEU A 295 -3.73 -3.82 12.67
C LEU A 295 -3.48 -2.33 12.41
N ARG A 296 -4.40 -1.68 11.68
CA ARG A 296 -4.36 -0.27 11.31
C ARG A 296 -5.66 0.41 11.71
N TYR A 297 -5.57 1.68 12.00
CA TYR A 297 -6.74 2.51 12.18
C TYR A 297 -7.04 3.26 10.89
N GLU A 298 -8.07 2.81 10.18
CA GLU A 298 -8.47 3.37 8.88
C GLU A 298 -9.98 3.61 8.84
N GLY A 299 -10.38 4.79 8.39
CA GLY A 299 -11.79 5.14 8.25
C GLY A 299 -12.59 5.02 9.56
N GLY A 300 -11.97 5.29 10.71
CA GLY A 300 -12.61 5.26 12.02
C GLY A 300 -12.66 3.89 12.70
N ARG A 301 -11.97 2.90 12.15
CA ARG A 301 -11.96 1.53 12.68
C ARG A 301 -10.59 0.89 12.63
N ARG A 302 -10.34 0.02 13.59
CA ARG A 302 -9.19 -0.87 13.54
C ARG A 302 -9.47 -1.99 12.53
N ARG A 303 -8.54 -2.18 11.60
CA ARG A 303 -8.63 -3.19 10.54
C ARG A 303 -7.32 -3.93 10.41
N LEU A 304 -7.38 -5.23 10.09
CA LEU A 304 -6.20 -5.93 9.58
C LEU A 304 -6.07 -5.64 8.08
N VAL A 305 -5.02 -4.91 7.74
CA VAL A 305 -4.68 -4.63 6.35
C VAL A 305 -3.45 -5.43 5.94
N PRO A 306 -3.34 -5.82 4.67
CA PRO A 306 -2.15 -6.48 4.15
C PRO A 306 -0.88 -5.67 4.43
N ALA A 307 0.14 -6.35 4.93
CA ALA A 307 1.45 -5.77 5.23
C ALA A 307 2.54 -6.62 4.56
N GLY A 308 3.06 -6.12 3.47
CA GLY A 308 4.00 -6.87 2.62
C GLY A 308 3.33 -7.72 1.55
N ALA A 309 4.13 -8.41 0.77
CA ALA A 309 3.66 -9.26 -0.31
C ALA A 309 3.32 -10.67 0.20
N GLY A 310 2.12 -11.15 -0.14
CA GLY A 310 1.73 -12.54 0.11
C GLY A 310 2.57 -13.53 -0.70
N ARG A 311 2.63 -14.77 -0.23
CA ARG A 311 3.36 -15.88 -0.85
C ARG A 311 2.50 -17.13 -0.93
N LEU A 312 2.77 -17.96 -1.91
CA LEU A 312 2.19 -19.29 -2.00
C LEU A 312 3.08 -20.29 -1.28
N THR A 313 2.45 -21.28 -0.64
CA THR A 313 3.19 -22.41 -0.08
C THR A 313 3.72 -23.32 -1.18
N ASN A 314 4.89 -23.91 -0.96
CA ASN A 314 5.44 -24.95 -1.83
C ASN A 314 4.74 -26.31 -1.59
N ASP A 315 5.23 -27.37 -2.24
CA ASP A 315 4.72 -28.75 -2.13
C ASP A 315 4.79 -29.35 -0.73
N LEU A 316 5.69 -28.83 0.13
CA LEU A 316 5.82 -29.21 1.54
C LEU A 316 4.99 -28.31 2.46
N GLY A 317 4.07 -27.52 1.91
CA GLY A 317 3.28 -26.55 2.66
C GLY A 317 4.09 -25.39 3.24
N ARG A 318 5.38 -25.26 2.93
CA ARG A 318 6.28 -24.25 3.51
C ARG A 318 6.09 -22.90 2.82
N PHE A 319 6.18 -21.85 3.63
CA PHE A 319 6.20 -20.46 3.16
C PHE A 319 7.28 -19.65 3.85
N ARG A 320 7.72 -18.57 3.21
CA ARG A 320 8.57 -17.55 3.80
C ARG A 320 8.08 -16.16 3.39
N LEU A 321 7.67 -15.37 4.39
CA LEU A 321 7.23 -13.98 4.25
C LEU A 321 8.38 -13.09 4.71
N TYR A 322 8.95 -12.32 3.82
CA TYR A 322 10.12 -11.47 4.06
C TYR A 322 9.87 -10.03 3.65
N GLY A 323 10.80 -9.15 3.95
CA GLY A 323 10.65 -7.72 3.70
C GLY A 323 9.76 -7.05 4.76
N LEU A 324 9.77 -7.58 6.00
CA LEU A 324 8.92 -7.13 7.08
C LEU A 324 9.68 -6.16 8.00
N PRO A 325 9.19 -4.91 8.15
CA PRO A 325 9.68 -4.01 9.20
C PRO A 325 9.40 -4.56 10.60
N PRO A 326 10.13 -4.11 11.64
CA PRO A 326 9.76 -4.40 13.03
C PRO A 326 8.32 -4.00 13.31
N GLY A 327 7.58 -4.85 14.04
CA GLY A 327 6.17 -4.59 14.34
C GLY A 327 5.40 -5.83 14.77
N GLN A 328 4.10 -5.67 14.91
CA GLN A 328 3.18 -6.73 15.25
C GLN A 328 2.38 -7.17 14.03
N TYR A 329 2.35 -8.45 13.76
CA TYR A 329 1.71 -9.02 12.58
C TYR A 329 0.75 -10.14 12.94
N VAL A 330 -0.32 -10.25 12.19
CA VAL A 330 -1.16 -11.45 12.12
C VAL A 330 -0.83 -12.15 10.82
N VAL A 331 -0.60 -13.47 10.87
CA VAL A 331 -0.37 -14.28 9.67
C VAL A 331 -1.66 -15.01 9.32
N SER A 332 -2.07 -14.96 8.05
CA SER A 332 -3.25 -15.66 7.56
C SER A 332 -2.92 -16.52 6.35
N ALA A 333 -3.59 -17.66 6.25
CA ALA A 333 -3.52 -18.55 5.10
C ALA A 333 -4.92 -18.79 4.51
N ALA A 334 -5.00 -18.91 3.18
CA ALA A 334 -6.22 -19.22 2.46
C ALA A 334 -5.90 -20.05 1.21
N ILE A 335 -6.80 -20.98 0.87
CA ILE A 335 -6.72 -21.68 -0.40
C ILE A 335 -7.55 -20.86 -1.42
N SER A 336 -6.92 -20.46 -2.51
CA SER A 336 -7.58 -19.80 -3.62
C SER A 336 -8.04 -20.86 -4.62
N GLY A 337 -9.35 -21.08 -4.72
CA GLY A 337 -9.96 -21.88 -5.78
C GLY A 337 -10.31 -23.32 -5.38
N GLY A 338 -11.44 -23.69 -5.80
CA GLY A 338 -12.11 -24.98 -5.71
C GLY A 338 -13.59 -24.68 -5.87
N VAL A 339 -14.02 -24.41 -7.11
CA VAL A 339 -15.44 -24.26 -7.42
C VAL A 339 -15.98 -25.63 -7.69
N GLY A 340 -16.57 -26.25 -6.68
CA GLY A 340 -17.36 -27.45 -6.78
C GLY A 340 -18.17 -27.53 -5.49
N ALA A 341 -19.48 -27.70 -5.60
CA ALA A 341 -20.42 -27.73 -4.51
C ALA A 341 -20.13 -28.82 -3.44
N ASP A 342 -19.22 -29.75 -3.74
CA ASP A 342 -18.95 -30.91 -2.90
C ASP A 342 -17.54 -30.96 -2.29
N VAL A 343 -16.71 -29.93 -2.49
CA VAL A 343 -15.39 -29.87 -1.87
C VAL A 343 -15.51 -29.11 -0.54
N PRO A 344 -15.20 -29.73 0.62
CA PRO A 344 -15.19 -29.00 1.88
C PRO A 344 -14.24 -27.81 1.74
N GLY A 345 -14.77 -26.60 1.83
CA GLY A 345 -13.99 -25.39 1.76
C GLY A 345 -13.13 -25.23 3.01
N TYR A 346 -12.00 -24.58 2.87
CA TYR A 346 -11.25 -24.10 4.00
C TYR A 346 -11.52 -22.59 4.16
N ALA A 347 -11.92 -22.18 5.34
CA ALA A 347 -11.98 -20.76 5.65
C ALA A 347 -10.57 -20.17 5.62
N ARG A 348 -10.46 -18.85 5.33
CA ARG A 348 -9.24 -18.13 5.68
C ARG A 348 -8.93 -18.38 7.14
N THR A 349 -7.77 -18.93 7.42
CA THR A 349 -7.35 -19.30 8.77
C THR A 349 -6.22 -18.37 9.20
N TYR A 350 -6.30 -17.90 10.42
CA TYR A 350 -5.31 -17.02 11.04
C TYR A 350 -4.49 -17.82 12.05
N TYR A 351 -3.21 -17.52 12.13
CA TYR A 351 -2.33 -18.13 13.15
C TYR A 351 -2.89 -17.87 14.57
N PRO A 352 -2.93 -18.89 15.44
CA PRO A 352 -2.35 -20.24 15.31
C PRO A 352 -3.30 -21.32 14.73
N GLY A 353 -4.43 -20.97 14.12
CA GLY A 353 -5.36 -21.97 13.53
C GLY A 353 -6.84 -21.60 13.68
N THR A 354 -7.16 -20.32 13.79
CA THR A 354 -8.55 -19.84 13.94
C THR A 354 -9.10 -19.24 12.65
N ALA A 355 -10.37 -19.55 12.34
CA ALA A 355 -11.08 -18.86 11.26
C ALA A 355 -11.61 -17.48 11.70
N ASN A 356 -11.69 -17.21 13.00
CA ASN A 356 -12.10 -15.92 13.54
C ASN A 356 -10.89 -15.02 13.72
N PRO A 357 -10.80 -13.89 12.98
CA PRO A 357 -9.68 -12.98 13.11
C PRO A 357 -9.51 -12.37 14.51
N ALA A 358 -10.58 -12.29 15.32
CA ALA A 358 -10.48 -11.84 16.71
C ALA A 358 -9.72 -12.81 17.63
N GLY A 359 -9.62 -14.09 17.24
CA GLY A 359 -8.83 -15.11 17.93
C GLY A 359 -7.39 -15.25 17.39
N ALA A 360 -7.00 -14.41 16.43
CA ALA A 360 -5.66 -14.46 15.86
C ALA A 360 -4.60 -14.03 16.88
N GLN A 361 -3.47 -14.72 16.86
CA GLN A 361 -2.32 -14.37 17.68
C GLN A 361 -1.41 -13.41 16.91
N PHE A 362 -1.02 -12.32 17.58
CA PHE A 362 -0.01 -11.41 17.04
C PHE A 362 1.39 -11.99 17.19
N VAL A 363 2.17 -11.92 16.13
CA VAL A 363 3.58 -12.27 16.09
C VAL A 363 4.38 -10.97 16.12
N ALA A 364 5.13 -10.75 17.19
CA ALA A 364 6.00 -9.59 17.32
C ALA A 364 7.32 -9.88 16.59
N ILE A 365 7.68 -9.02 15.65
CA ILE A 365 8.94 -9.11 14.90
C ILE A 365 9.84 -7.96 15.32
N GLY A 366 11.06 -8.29 15.74
CA GLY A 366 12.13 -7.32 16.00
C GLY A 366 12.88 -6.94 14.72
N THR A 367 13.95 -6.19 14.90
CA THR A 367 14.84 -5.75 13.82
C THR A 367 15.74 -6.90 13.35
N ALA A 368 15.81 -7.12 12.03
CA ALA A 368 16.64 -8.15 11.39
C ALA A 368 16.40 -9.58 11.96
N GLN A 369 15.17 -9.86 12.34
CA GLN A 369 14.78 -11.09 13.00
C GLN A 369 14.13 -12.07 12.01
N ASP A 370 14.57 -13.32 12.02
CA ASP A 370 13.91 -14.43 11.36
C ASP A 370 13.14 -15.25 12.42
N ILE A 371 11.84 -15.43 12.24
CA ILE A 371 10.98 -16.24 13.11
C ILE A 371 10.47 -17.42 12.30
N ASP A 372 10.75 -18.62 12.78
CA ASP A 372 10.29 -19.88 12.20
C ASP A 372 9.17 -20.50 13.04
N GLY A 373 8.50 -21.51 12.48
CA GLY A 373 7.48 -22.29 13.20
C GLY A 373 6.10 -21.65 13.24
N ILE A 374 5.80 -20.73 12.33
CA ILE A 374 4.45 -20.16 12.15
C ILE A 374 3.59 -21.18 11.39
N ASP A 375 3.26 -22.31 12.03
CA ASP A 375 2.44 -23.35 11.41
C ASP A 375 0.95 -23.01 11.52
N ILE A 376 0.22 -23.10 10.41
CA ILE A 376 -1.19 -22.73 10.30
C ILE A 376 -1.99 -23.96 9.87
N PRO A 377 -2.61 -24.68 10.82
CA PRO A 377 -3.57 -25.72 10.49
C PRO A 377 -4.85 -25.09 9.96
N LEU A 378 -5.20 -25.35 8.69
CA LEU A 378 -6.42 -24.82 8.10
C LEU A 378 -7.65 -25.50 8.72
N THR A 379 -8.63 -24.68 9.05
CA THR A 379 -9.89 -25.16 9.59
C THR A 379 -10.87 -25.48 8.46
N ARG A 380 -11.32 -26.72 8.36
CA ARG A 380 -12.45 -27.07 7.50
C ARG A 380 -13.70 -26.34 8.00
N THR A 381 -14.39 -25.67 7.10
CA THR A 381 -15.67 -25.06 7.40
C THR A 381 -16.62 -25.29 6.24
N ARG A 382 -17.90 -25.35 6.54
CA ARG A 382 -18.91 -25.36 5.50
C ARG A 382 -19.00 -23.94 4.93
N THR A 383 -18.41 -23.73 3.75
CA THR A 383 -18.51 -22.46 3.05
C THR A 383 -19.73 -22.44 2.16
N ALA A 384 -20.25 -21.24 1.93
CA ALA A 384 -21.40 -21.01 1.06
C ALA A 384 -21.00 -20.18 -0.16
N ARG A 385 -21.77 -20.28 -1.20
CA ARG A 385 -21.74 -19.39 -2.34
C ARG A 385 -22.75 -18.27 -2.12
N VAL A 386 -22.30 -17.00 -2.24
CA VAL A 386 -23.16 -15.83 -2.20
C VAL A 386 -23.26 -15.24 -3.60
N ALA A 387 -24.44 -15.26 -4.21
CA ALA A 387 -24.62 -14.89 -5.61
C ALA A 387 -25.89 -14.05 -5.85
N GLY A 388 -25.83 -13.21 -6.87
CA GLY A 388 -26.95 -12.35 -7.22
C GLY A 388 -26.68 -11.50 -8.46
N LYS A 389 -27.40 -10.37 -8.55
CA LYS A 389 -27.22 -9.37 -9.61
C LYS A 389 -27.08 -7.98 -9.03
N VAL A 390 -26.23 -7.17 -9.66
CA VAL A 390 -26.17 -5.72 -9.43
C VAL A 390 -27.04 -5.03 -10.47
N VAL A 391 -27.90 -4.14 -10.00
CA VAL A 391 -28.72 -3.27 -10.84
C VAL A 391 -28.45 -1.80 -10.49
N ASN A 392 -28.52 -0.93 -11.48
CA ASN A 392 -28.38 0.51 -11.28
C ASN A 392 -29.62 1.13 -10.61
N ALA A 393 -29.61 2.43 -10.36
CA ALA A 393 -30.73 3.16 -9.78
C ALA A 393 -32.02 3.05 -10.61
N ALA A 394 -31.94 2.79 -11.92
CA ALA A 394 -33.06 2.58 -12.83
C ALA A 394 -33.51 1.10 -12.92
N GLY A 395 -32.90 0.19 -12.15
CA GLY A 395 -33.24 -1.23 -12.16
C GLY A 395 -32.62 -2.03 -13.31
N GLN A 396 -31.76 -1.43 -14.11
CA GLN A 396 -31.06 -2.11 -15.22
C GLN A 396 -29.82 -2.83 -14.74
N PRO A 397 -29.41 -3.98 -15.32
CA PRO A 397 -28.16 -4.64 -15.00
C PRO A 397 -26.97 -3.69 -15.09
N ALA A 398 -26.10 -3.71 -14.10
CA ALA A 398 -24.98 -2.78 -14.02
C ALA A 398 -23.69 -3.48 -13.56
N ASN A 399 -22.55 -3.01 -14.12
CA ASN A 399 -21.25 -3.34 -13.60
C ASN A 399 -20.79 -2.21 -12.66
N PRO A 400 -20.71 -2.44 -11.35
CA PRO A 400 -20.32 -1.42 -10.39
C PRO A 400 -18.84 -1.07 -10.41
N GLY A 401 -17.99 -1.70 -11.22
CA GLY A 401 -16.55 -1.48 -11.20
C GLY A 401 -15.86 -2.13 -10.00
N SER A 402 -16.42 -2.04 -8.80
CA SER A 402 -15.94 -2.71 -7.58
C SER A 402 -17.12 -3.33 -6.83
N LEU A 403 -17.01 -4.61 -6.52
CA LEU A 403 -17.98 -5.34 -5.70
C LEU A 403 -17.22 -6.15 -4.66
N SER A 404 -17.53 -5.94 -3.39
CA SER A 404 -16.84 -6.59 -2.28
C SER A 404 -17.81 -7.03 -1.20
N LEU A 405 -17.48 -8.13 -0.53
CA LEU A 405 -18.16 -8.64 0.65
C LEU A 405 -17.26 -8.37 1.87
N VAL A 406 -17.75 -7.60 2.81
CA VAL A 406 -17.01 -7.16 4.01
C VAL A 406 -17.71 -7.69 5.24
N SER A 407 -16.99 -8.25 6.21
CA SER A 407 -17.58 -8.67 7.48
C SER A 407 -18.19 -7.48 8.22
N SER A 408 -19.40 -7.63 8.73
CA SER A 408 -20.14 -6.58 9.47
C SER A 408 -19.84 -6.59 10.99
N VAL A 409 -19.04 -7.53 11.49
CA VAL A 409 -18.72 -7.61 12.93
C VAL A 409 -17.97 -6.36 13.39
N ARG A 410 -18.58 -5.62 14.33
CA ARG A 410 -18.11 -4.31 14.83
C ARG A 410 -17.48 -4.43 16.21
N SER A 411 -16.49 -5.27 16.42
CA SER A 411 -15.76 -5.27 17.69
C SER A 411 -14.44 -4.48 17.58
N ALA A 412 -13.90 -4.02 18.69
CA ALA A 412 -12.60 -3.36 18.72
C ALA A 412 -11.45 -4.25 18.20
N SER A 413 -11.68 -5.57 18.17
CA SER A 413 -10.82 -6.61 17.59
C SER A 413 -11.33 -7.14 16.25
N ALA A 414 -12.42 -6.58 15.68
CA ALA A 414 -12.97 -7.05 14.42
C ALA A 414 -12.05 -6.68 13.26
N VAL A 415 -11.61 -7.69 12.58
CA VAL A 415 -10.75 -7.60 11.42
C VAL A 415 -11.57 -7.78 10.18
N ASN A 416 -11.75 -6.71 9.43
CA ASN A 416 -12.50 -6.76 8.19
C ASN A 416 -11.57 -7.09 7.02
N VAL A 417 -11.77 -8.26 6.42
CA VAL A 417 -11.15 -8.62 5.15
C VAL A 417 -12.24 -8.58 4.08
N ALA A 418 -12.03 -7.79 3.05
CA ALA A 418 -12.92 -7.75 1.91
C ALA A 418 -12.68 -8.96 1.00
N ILE A 419 -13.74 -9.64 0.62
CA ILE A 419 -13.74 -10.70 -0.39
C ILE A 419 -14.19 -10.06 -1.72
N GLY A 420 -13.39 -10.18 -2.77
CA GLY A 420 -13.74 -9.71 -4.10
C GLY A 420 -14.72 -10.66 -4.79
N ALA A 421 -15.66 -10.12 -5.57
CA ALA A 421 -16.59 -10.90 -6.37
C ALA A 421 -16.00 -11.34 -7.72
N ARG A 422 -16.52 -12.45 -8.23
CA ARG A 422 -16.51 -12.72 -9.69
C ARG A 422 -17.70 -12.00 -10.29
N LEU A 423 -17.46 -11.09 -11.22
CA LEU A 423 -18.49 -10.23 -11.81
C LEU A 423 -18.59 -10.49 -13.31
N ALA A 424 -19.80 -10.74 -13.82
CA ALA A 424 -20.06 -10.91 -15.23
C ALA A 424 -20.60 -9.60 -15.85
N GLY A 425 -20.53 -9.52 -17.19
CA GLY A 425 -20.96 -8.32 -17.93
C GLY A 425 -22.47 -8.02 -17.86
N ASP A 426 -23.29 -9.00 -17.51
CA ASP A 426 -24.74 -8.87 -17.30
C ASP A 426 -25.13 -8.42 -15.88
N GLY A 427 -24.14 -8.02 -15.07
CA GLY A 427 -24.33 -7.62 -13.67
C GLY A 427 -24.44 -8.78 -12.69
N SER A 428 -24.38 -10.04 -13.15
CA SER A 428 -24.39 -11.17 -12.22
C SER A 428 -23.05 -11.28 -11.48
N PHE A 429 -23.12 -11.65 -10.20
CA PHE A 429 -21.95 -11.77 -9.34
C PHE A 429 -21.96 -13.05 -8.50
N GLU A 430 -20.77 -13.46 -8.10
CA GLU A 430 -20.56 -14.58 -7.19
C GLU A 430 -19.38 -14.32 -6.25
N PHE A 431 -19.59 -14.58 -4.95
CA PHE A 431 -18.56 -14.73 -3.96
C PHE A 431 -18.46 -16.21 -3.59
N PRO A 432 -17.42 -16.92 -4.01
CA PRO A 432 -17.24 -18.32 -3.67
C PRO A 432 -16.66 -18.49 -2.26
N ASN A 433 -16.89 -19.64 -1.65
CA ASN A 433 -16.27 -20.08 -0.40
C ASN A 433 -16.38 -19.07 0.76
N VAL A 434 -17.55 -18.48 0.95
CA VAL A 434 -17.83 -17.55 2.03
C VAL A 434 -18.06 -18.32 3.33
N PRO A 435 -17.27 -18.09 4.40
CA PRO A 435 -17.52 -18.71 5.70
C PRO A 435 -18.83 -18.23 6.33
N PRO A 436 -19.41 -18.99 7.28
CA PRO A 436 -20.53 -18.49 8.08
C PRO A 436 -20.19 -17.18 8.79
N GLY A 437 -21.12 -16.24 8.77
CA GLY A 437 -20.92 -14.92 9.37
C GLY A 437 -21.94 -13.87 8.89
N GLN A 438 -21.78 -12.67 9.44
CA GLN A 438 -22.54 -11.51 9.02
C GLN A 438 -21.67 -10.62 8.14
N TYR A 439 -22.19 -10.23 7.00
CA TYR A 439 -21.48 -9.49 5.96
C TYR A 439 -22.29 -8.31 5.44
N VAL A 440 -21.60 -7.41 4.77
CA VAL A 440 -22.19 -6.35 3.93
C VAL A 440 -21.57 -6.46 2.54
N ILE A 441 -22.42 -6.65 1.54
CA ILE A 441 -22.03 -6.47 0.14
C ILE A 441 -21.95 -4.97 -0.12
N ARG A 442 -20.84 -4.52 -0.74
CA ARG A 442 -20.63 -3.15 -1.19
C ARG A 442 -20.45 -3.13 -2.69
N ALA A 443 -21.24 -2.34 -3.38
CA ALA A 443 -21.12 -2.05 -4.80
C ALA A 443 -20.73 -0.59 -4.98
N ASP A 444 -19.63 -0.31 -5.68
CA ASP A 444 -19.07 1.03 -5.86
C ASP A 444 -18.69 1.21 -7.33
N ARG A 445 -19.33 2.15 -8.02
CA ARG A 445 -19.10 2.42 -9.44
C ARG A 445 -17.93 3.37 -9.71
N GLY A 446 -17.35 3.96 -8.66
CA GLY A 446 -16.34 4.99 -8.80
C GLY A 446 -16.89 6.34 -9.23
N ARG A 447 -16.11 7.38 -9.13
CA ARG A 447 -16.49 8.77 -9.44
C ARG A 447 -16.05 9.20 -10.83
N SER A 448 -16.89 10.02 -11.49
CA SER A 448 -16.51 10.78 -12.68
C SER A 448 -17.65 11.73 -13.06
N PRO A 449 -17.44 13.03 -13.13
CA PRO A 449 -16.25 13.84 -12.78
C PRO A 449 -16.00 13.93 -11.27
N SER A 450 -14.94 14.65 -10.83
CA SER A 450 -14.48 14.68 -9.43
C SER A 450 -15.53 15.16 -8.40
N TRP A 451 -16.52 15.94 -8.81
CA TRP A 451 -17.59 16.49 -8.01
C TRP A 451 -18.85 15.60 -7.96
N VAL A 452 -18.81 14.44 -8.62
CA VAL A 452 -19.87 13.44 -8.60
C VAL A 452 -19.32 12.13 -8.04
N GLU A 453 -19.90 11.62 -6.94
CA GLU A 453 -19.70 10.24 -6.54
C GLU A 453 -20.44 9.33 -7.51
N GLY A 454 -19.89 8.13 -7.75
CA GLY A 454 -20.56 7.12 -8.53
C GLY A 454 -21.76 6.52 -7.77
N GLU A 455 -22.55 5.73 -8.48
CA GLU A 455 -23.61 4.96 -7.83
C GLU A 455 -23.02 4.00 -6.79
N PHE A 456 -23.73 3.86 -5.68
CA PHE A 456 -23.27 3.07 -4.54
C PHE A 456 -24.44 2.28 -3.92
N ALA A 457 -24.12 1.09 -3.41
CA ALA A 457 -25.04 0.31 -2.60
C ALA A 457 -24.34 -0.44 -1.49
N THR A 458 -25.08 -0.71 -0.42
CA THR A 458 -24.75 -1.69 0.60
C THR A 458 -25.93 -2.64 0.82
N LEU A 459 -25.64 -3.94 0.96
CA LEU A 459 -26.63 -4.96 1.25
C LEU A 459 -26.12 -5.87 2.38
N PRO A 460 -26.76 -5.86 3.57
CA PRO A 460 -26.44 -6.82 4.64
C PRO A 460 -26.79 -8.25 4.20
N VAL A 461 -25.90 -9.21 4.48
CA VAL A 461 -26.07 -10.63 4.18
C VAL A 461 -25.60 -11.46 5.36
N THR A 462 -26.43 -12.42 5.77
CA THR A 462 -26.06 -13.45 6.75
C THR A 462 -25.81 -14.76 6.02
N VAL A 463 -24.68 -15.39 6.28
CA VAL A 463 -24.27 -16.68 5.74
C VAL A 463 -24.20 -17.68 6.91
N ASP A 464 -24.95 -18.76 6.83
CA ASP A 464 -25.03 -19.82 7.85
C ASP A 464 -24.35 -21.14 7.40
N GLY A 465 -23.71 -21.10 6.23
CA GLY A 465 -23.09 -22.27 5.59
C GLY A 465 -23.96 -22.89 4.49
N ALA A 466 -25.17 -22.33 4.21
CA ALA A 466 -25.95 -22.64 3.03
C ALA A 466 -25.74 -21.55 1.95
N ASP A 467 -25.87 -21.92 0.68
CA ASP A 467 -25.78 -20.99 -0.43
C ASP A 467 -26.84 -19.89 -0.33
N VAL A 468 -26.42 -18.65 -0.50
CA VAL A 468 -27.28 -17.47 -0.56
C VAL A 468 -27.32 -16.99 -2.00
N THR A 469 -28.45 -17.21 -2.68
CA THR A 469 -28.59 -16.89 -4.09
C THR A 469 -29.78 -15.95 -4.35
N GLY A 470 -29.85 -15.39 -5.56
CA GLY A 470 -30.95 -14.52 -5.95
C GLY A 470 -30.90 -13.12 -5.33
N LEU A 471 -29.77 -12.70 -4.78
CA LEU A 471 -29.61 -11.36 -4.22
C LEU A 471 -29.70 -10.30 -5.31
N ILE A 472 -30.34 -9.18 -4.99
CA ILE A 472 -30.37 -7.98 -5.84
C ILE A 472 -29.70 -6.85 -5.08
N VAL A 473 -28.59 -6.36 -5.63
CA VAL A 473 -27.86 -5.19 -5.11
C VAL A 473 -28.22 -4.00 -6.00
N GLN A 474 -29.17 -3.18 -5.56
CA GLN A 474 -29.56 -1.99 -6.30
C GLN A 474 -28.73 -0.79 -5.83
N THR A 475 -28.01 -0.17 -6.77
CA THR A 475 -27.25 1.04 -6.48
C THR A 475 -28.15 2.27 -6.43
N SER A 476 -27.72 3.28 -5.70
CA SER A 476 -28.38 4.59 -5.61
C SER A 476 -27.54 5.64 -6.33
N ALA A 477 -28.21 6.54 -7.05
CA ALA A 477 -27.59 7.72 -7.62
C ALA A 477 -27.18 8.76 -6.57
N GLY A 478 -27.56 8.56 -5.30
CA GLY A 478 -27.19 9.43 -4.20
C GLY A 478 -27.95 10.76 -4.14
N SER A 479 -27.51 11.61 -3.23
CA SER A 479 -28.05 12.95 -2.97
C SER A 479 -27.17 14.03 -3.59
N SER A 480 -27.71 15.22 -3.85
CA SER A 480 -26.95 16.41 -4.24
C SER A 480 -26.80 17.38 -3.06
N ILE A 481 -25.72 18.14 -3.07
CA ILE A 481 -25.47 19.21 -2.11
C ILE A 481 -25.08 20.46 -2.91
N THR A 482 -25.82 21.54 -2.71
CA THR A 482 -25.55 22.84 -3.34
C THR A 482 -25.56 23.96 -2.29
N GLY A 483 -24.74 24.98 -2.50
CA GLY A 483 -24.66 26.05 -1.53
C GLY A 483 -23.68 27.14 -1.95
N ARG A 484 -23.23 27.88 -0.95
CA ARG A 484 -22.29 29.00 -1.14
C ARG A 484 -21.28 29.03 -0.01
N ILE A 485 -20.06 29.45 -0.33
CA ILE A 485 -19.03 29.79 0.66
C ILE A 485 -19.12 31.29 0.94
N THR A 486 -19.15 31.65 2.21
CA THR A 486 -19.19 33.04 2.69
C THR A 486 -18.00 33.31 3.61
N PHE A 487 -17.62 34.58 3.73
CA PHE A 487 -16.42 34.98 4.45
C PHE A 487 -16.74 35.91 5.60
N ASN A 488 -16.37 35.50 6.81
CA ASN A 488 -16.33 36.37 7.99
C ASN A 488 -14.89 36.87 8.19
N SER A 489 -14.51 37.84 7.36
CA SER A 489 -13.17 38.41 7.33
C SER A 489 -13.22 39.91 7.59
N ARG A 490 -12.14 40.42 8.21
CA ARG A 490 -11.94 41.87 8.41
C ARG A 490 -11.62 42.60 7.12
N ASP A 491 -11.02 41.91 6.17
CA ASP A 491 -10.56 42.46 4.90
C ASP A 491 -10.99 41.53 3.74
N GLN A 492 -12.09 41.88 3.12
CA GLN A 492 -12.64 41.16 1.99
C GLN A 492 -11.72 41.13 0.77
N SER A 493 -10.76 42.04 0.69
CA SER A 493 -9.80 42.10 -0.44
C SER A 493 -8.75 40.99 -0.36
N LYS A 494 -8.60 40.36 0.78
CA LYS A 494 -7.65 39.26 1.01
C LYS A 494 -8.23 37.86 0.81
N VAL A 495 -9.49 37.76 0.39
CA VAL A 495 -10.12 36.47 0.12
C VAL A 495 -9.37 35.75 -1.00
N PRO A 496 -8.81 34.56 -0.76
CA PRO A 496 -8.08 33.81 -1.76
C PRO A 496 -9.02 33.29 -2.87
N PRO A 497 -8.51 32.90 -4.04
CA PRO A 497 -9.36 32.42 -5.14
C PRO A 497 -10.06 31.09 -4.77
N PRO A 498 -11.23 30.78 -5.37
CA PRO A 498 -12.00 29.56 -5.09
C PRO A 498 -11.19 28.26 -5.21
N SER A 499 -10.22 28.20 -6.12
CA SER A 499 -9.34 27.03 -6.31
C SER A 499 -8.44 26.70 -5.11
N SER A 500 -8.32 27.63 -4.14
CA SER A 500 -7.57 27.42 -2.90
C SER A 500 -8.35 26.62 -1.86
N PHE A 501 -9.65 26.41 -2.06
CA PHE A 501 -10.53 25.73 -1.13
C PHE A 501 -10.94 24.36 -1.66
N GLU A 502 -11.12 23.41 -0.77
CA GLU A 502 -11.60 22.09 -1.11
C GLU A 502 -12.64 21.62 -0.07
N LEU A 503 -13.90 21.58 -0.48
CA LEU A 503 -15.01 21.12 0.33
C LEU A 503 -15.33 19.65 -0.01
N ARG A 504 -15.41 18.80 1.00
CA ARG A 504 -15.69 17.36 0.86
C ARG A 504 -16.74 16.85 1.84
N PRO A 505 -17.57 15.87 1.43
CA PRO A 505 -18.45 15.13 2.31
C PRO A 505 -17.74 13.91 2.90
N LEU A 506 -16.97 14.10 3.96
CA LEU A 506 -16.17 13.05 4.59
C LEU A 506 -17.04 11.91 5.14
N ALA A 507 -16.63 10.66 4.91
CA ALA A 507 -17.37 9.50 5.37
C ALA A 507 -17.32 9.40 6.90
N VAL A 508 -18.48 9.18 7.53
CA VAL A 508 -18.58 8.87 8.96
C VAL A 508 -18.40 7.37 9.19
N ASP A 509 -18.92 6.56 8.29
CA ASP A 509 -18.76 5.11 8.28
C ASP A 509 -18.22 4.70 6.92
N PHE A 510 -16.99 4.24 6.90
CA PHE A 510 -16.32 3.81 5.68
C PHE A 510 -17.01 2.65 4.97
N ASP A 511 -17.70 1.76 5.72
CA ASP A 511 -18.42 0.63 5.13
C ASP A 511 -19.74 1.04 4.51
N ALA A 512 -20.31 2.15 4.95
CA ALA A 512 -21.56 2.69 4.45
C ALA A 512 -21.37 3.81 3.41
N ALA A 513 -20.17 3.99 2.87
CA ALA A 513 -19.86 5.06 1.94
C ALA A 513 -18.97 4.56 0.79
N PRO A 514 -19.04 5.15 -0.42
CA PRO A 514 -18.11 4.86 -1.51
C PRO A 514 -16.66 5.04 -1.10
N SER A 515 -15.75 4.28 -1.75
CA SER A 515 -14.29 4.38 -1.52
C SER A 515 -13.73 5.72 -1.97
N SER A 516 -14.33 6.33 -3.00
CA SER A 516 -13.95 7.65 -3.51
C SER A 516 -14.96 8.70 -3.05
N VAL A 517 -14.47 9.74 -2.37
CA VAL A 517 -15.28 10.86 -1.89
C VAL A 517 -15.29 11.97 -2.93
N ALA A 518 -16.47 12.55 -3.23
CA ALA A 518 -16.57 13.70 -4.12
C ALA A 518 -15.81 14.92 -3.56
N THR A 519 -15.33 15.76 -4.45
CA THR A 519 -14.82 17.09 -4.11
C THR A 519 -15.77 18.11 -4.72
N ALA A 520 -16.30 19.04 -3.94
CA ALA A 520 -17.21 20.04 -4.43
C ALA A 520 -16.60 20.83 -5.60
N ARG A 521 -17.40 21.08 -6.63
CA ARG A 521 -17.08 22.06 -7.67
C ARG A 521 -17.43 23.43 -7.14
N ILE A 522 -16.44 24.26 -6.90
CA ILE A 522 -16.60 25.64 -6.41
C ILE A 522 -16.46 26.57 -7.63
N HIS A 523 -17.44 27.43 -7.84
CA HIS A 523 -17.50 28.40 -8.93
C HIS A 523 -16.89 29.76 -8.53
N ASP A 524 -16.60 30.62 -9.51
CA ASP A 524 -16.00 31.93 -9.27
C ASP A 524 -16.90 32.88 -8.44
N ASP A 525 -18.21 32.65 -8.42
CA ASP A 525 -19.18 33.37 -7.59
C ASP A 525 -19.36 32.77 -6.19
N TRP A 526 -18.50 31.83 -5.79
CA TRP A 526 -18.49 31.14 -4.52
C TRP A 526 -19.67 30.17 -4.32
N THR A 527 -20.49 29.93 -5.33
CA THR A 527 -21.44 28.84 -5.28
C THR A 527 -20.70 27.50 -5.44
N PHE A 528 -21.24 26.44 -4.87
CA PHE A 528 -20.67 25.12 -5.02
C PHE A 528 -21.76 24.06 -5.25
N GLU A 529 -21.33 22.98 -5.88
CA GLU A 529 -22.17 21.80 -6.13
C GLU A 529 -21.38 20.51 -5.94
N MET A 530 -22.05 19.48 -5.48
CA MET A 530 -21.60 18.09 -5.52
C MET A 530 -22.82 17.17 -5.64
N ALA A 531 -22.66 16.01 -6.26
CA ALA A 531 -23.75 15.08 -6.51
C ALA A 531 -23.34 13.64 -6.26
N GLY A 532 -24.33 12.76 -6.15
CA GLY A 532 -24.11 11.33 -5.96
C GLY A 532 -23.68 10.95 -4.55
N VAL A 533 -23.81 11.83 -3.58
CA VAL A 533 -23.35 11.61 -2.19
C VAL A 533 -24.18 10.51 -1.54
N ASN A 534 -23.50 9.47 -1.03
CA ASN A 534 -24.13 8.31 -0.40
C ASN A 534 -23.58 8.07 1.01
N GLY A 535 -24.45 7.57 1.90
CA GLY A 535 -24.11 7.21 3.28
C GLY A 535 -24.06 8.39 4.25
N PRO A 536 -23.73 8.15 5.52
CA PRO A 536 -23.56 9.20 6.53
C PRO A 536 -22.25 9.97 6.30
N ARG A 537 -22.36 11.31 6.21
CA ARG A 537 -21.24 12.22 5.90
C ARG A 537 -21.13 13.38 6.88
N ARG A 538 -19.92 13.90 7.03
CA ARG A 538 -19.65 15.24 7.57
C ARG A 538 -19.12 16.12 6.45
N LEU A 539 -19.63 17.33 6.34
CA LEU A 539 -19.07 18.31 5.42
C LEU A 539 -17.89 18.99 6.08
N ASP A 540 -16.77 19.08 5.36
CA ASP A 540 -15.56 19.73 5.85
C ASP A 540 -14.75 20.37 4.71
N LEU A 541 -14.02 21.43 5.03
CA LEU A 541 -13.02 22.03 4.16
C LEU A 541 -11.68 21.33 4.39
N THR A 542 -11.35 20.37 3.52
CA THR A 542 -10.14 19.56 3.63
C THR A 542 -8.88 20.30 3.18
N ARG A 543 -9.06 21.38 2.39
CA ARG A 543 -8.00 22.29 2.02
C ARG A 543 -8.49 23.73 2.23
N LEU A 544 -7.68 24.50 2.95
CA LEU A 544 -7.84 25.92 3.24
C LEU A 544 -6.50 26.59 3.03
N PRO A 545 -6.48 27.84 2.55
CA PRO A 545 -5.27 28.64 2.53
C PRO A 545 -4.78 28.95 3.94
N ASP A 546 -3.47 29.21 4.07
CA ASP A 546 -2.89 29.64 5.35
C ASP A 546 -3.58 30.90 5.85
N GLY A 547 -3.83 30.94 7.15
CA GLY A 547 -4.52 32.06 7.78
C GLY A 547 -6.05 31.99 7.72
N TRP A 548 -6.63 30.93 7.17
CA TRP A 548 -8.07 30.73 7.12
C TRP A 548 -8.54 29.49 7.87
N ALA A 549 -9.75 29.53 8.39
CA ALA A 549 -10.38 28.41 9.11
C ALA A 549 -11.86 28.26 8.76
N LEU A 550 -12.36 27.02 8.81
CA LEU A 550 -13.80 26.76 8.78
C LEU A 550 -14.43 27.23 10.08
N GLN A 551 -15.32 28.21 10.01
CA GLN A 551 -16.05 28.69 11.16
C GLN A 551 -17.30 27.87 11.42
N ASP A 552 -18.21 27.79 10.42
CA ASP A 552 -19.51 27.10 10.55
C ASP A 552 -20.00 26.57 9.19
N ILE A 553 -20.84 25.55 9.24
CA ILE A 553 -21.63 25.08 8.08
C ILE A 553 -23.09 25.06 8.50
N ARG A 554 -23.96 25.68 7.70
CA ARG A 554 -25.39 25.75 7.96
C ARG A 554 -26.20 25.16 6.81
N ALA A 555 -27.22 24.41 7.16
CA ALA A 555 -28.22 23.91 6.21
C ALA A 555 -29.62 24.32 6.70
N GLY A 556 -30.37 25.07 5.89
CA GLY A 556 -31.63 25.62 6.29
C GLY A 556 -31.56 26.53 7.55
N GLY A 557 -30.46 27.27 7.74
CA GLY A 557 -30.19 28.11 8.90
C GLY A 557 -29.72 27.37 10.16
N ILE A 558 -29.70 26.03 10.16
CA ILE A 558 -29.29 25.20 11.31
C ILE A 558 -27.81 24.87 11.17
N ALA A 559 -27.01 25.04 12.23
CA ALA A 559 -25.62 24.64 12.28
C ALA A 559 -25.49 23.10 12.19
N VAL A 560 -24.80 22.65 11.17
CA VAL A 560 -24.55 21.22 10.91
C VAL A 560 -23.06 20.87 10.93
N THR A 561 -22.24 21.82 11.28
CA THR A 561 -20.79 21.64 11.40
C THR A 561 -20.49 20.49 12.35
N ASP A 562 -19.60 19.59 11.93
CA ASP A 562 -19.17 18.39 12.68
C ASP A 562 -20.28 17.35 12.93
N ARG A 563 -21.50 17.56 12.41
CA ARG A 563 -22.60 16.62 12.58
C ARG A 563 -22.66 15.64 11.40
N PRO A 564 -22.89 14.35 11.66
CA PRO A 564 -23.22 13.40 10.62
C PRO A 564 -24.56 13.75 9.95
N LEU A 565 -24.56 13.82 8.63
CA LEU A 565 -25.75 14.00 7.78
C LEU A 565 -25.97 12.73 6.95
N ALA A 566 -27.20 12.31 6.79
CA ALA A 566 -27.54 11.11 6.00
C ALA A 566 -27.79 11.48 4.54
N PHE A 567 -27.17 10.73 3.63
CA PHE A 567 -27.32 10.86 2.18
C PHE A 567 -27.54 9.50 1.53
N GLY A 568 -28.03 9.49 0.30
CA GLY A 568 -28.26 8.26 -0.49
C GLY A 568 -29.61 8.26 -1.19
N ARG A 569 -30.49 9.20 -0.86
CA ARG A 569 -31.80 9.37 -1.51
C ARG A 569 -31.93 10.80 -2.01
N ARG A 570 -32.72 10.97 -3.07
CA ARG A 570 -32.96 12.30 -3.66
C ARG A 570 -33.55 13.29 -2.65
N GLU A 571 -34.43 12.81 -1.77
CA GLU A 571 -35.09 13.61 -0.73
C GLU A 571 -34.14 14.07 0.38
N GLN A 572 -32.96 13.47 0.47
CA GLN A 572 -31.88 13.84 1.40
C GLN A 572 -30.91 14.87 0.80
N SER A 573 -31.20 15.38 -0.39
CA SER A 573 -30.42 16.44 -1.02
C SER A 573 -30.51 17.73 -0.21
N LEU A 574 -29.39 18.45 -0.09
CA LEU A 574 -29.32 19.72 0.60
C LEU A 574 -29.12 20.86 -0.41
N ALA A 575 -29.99 21.84 -0.34
CA ALA A 575 -29.87 23.07 -1.11
C ALA A 575 -29.62 24.26 -0.17
N GLY A 576 -28.91 25.28 -0.68
CA GLY A 576 -28.63 26.50 0.06
C GLY A 576 -27.77 26.28 1.30
N VAL A 577 -26.84 25.34 1.24
CA VAL A 577 -25.85 25.15 2.32
C VAL A 577 -24.90 26.34 2.35
N GLU A 578 -24.74 26.95 3.51
CA GLU A 578 -23.80 28.05 3.73
C GLU A 578 -22.55 27.52 4.47
N VAL A 579 -21.39 27.70 3.86
CA VAL A 579 -20.08 27.37 4.43
C VAL A 579 -19.40 28.67 4.83
N ILE A 580 -19.23 28.92 6.11
CA ILE A 580 -18.68 30.18 6.63
C ILE A 580 -17.21 29.99 6.97
N VAL A 581 -16.35 30.76 6.34
CA VAL A 581 -14.90 30.76 6.50
C VAL A 581 -14.45 32.04 7.19
N THR A 582 -13.43 31.96 8.04
CA THR A 582 -12.92 33.12 8.77
C THR A 582 -11.40 33.21 8.71
N ASP A 583 -10.87 34.44 8.77
CA ASP A 583 -9.45 34.76 8.96
C ASP A 583 -9.06 34.95 10.44
N ARG A 584 -10.02 34.78 11.35
CA ARG A 584 -9.80 34.84 12.79
C ARG A 584 -9.41 33.45 13.30
N ILE A 585 -8.12 33.14 13.22
CA ILE A 585 -7.61 31.83 13.55
C ILE A 585 -7.00 31.75 14.95
N THR A 586 -6.97 30.55 15.51
CA THR A 586 -6.20 30.25 16.72
C THR A 586 -4.76 29.93 16.34
N GLU A 587 -3.81 30.24 17.22
CA GLU A 587 -2.41 29.86 17.05
C GLU A 587 -1.87 29.22 18.33
N LEU A 588 -1.29 28.05 18.19
CA LEU A 588 -0.56 27.33 19.24
C LEU A 588 0.90 27.20 18.80
N HIS A 589 1.80 27.78 19.58
CA HIS A 589 3.24 27.65 19.38
C HIS A 589 3.85 26.90 20.55
N GLY A 590 5.00 26.30 20.33
CA GLY A 590 5.72 25.69 21.45
C GLY A 590 7.09 25.17 21.08
N THR A 591 7.75 24.64 22.09
CA THR A 591 9.04 23.97 21.94
C THR A 591 8.98 22.59 22.58
N VAL A 592 9.54 21.62 21.91
CA VAL A 592 9.71 20.26 22.41
C VAL A 592 11.13 20.13 22.94
N VAL A 593 11.27 19.71 24.19
CA VAL A 593 12.57 19.42 24.82
C VAL A 593 12.71 17.91 24.89
N ALA A 594 13.72 17.39 24.20
CA ALA A 594 14.09 15.99 24.26
C ALA A 594 15.22 15.80 25.30
N ALA A 595 15.10 14.80 26.15
CA ALA A 595 16.14 14.47 27.12
C ALA A 595 17.40 13.89 26.47
N GLU A 596 17.22 13.26 25.28
CA GLU A 596 18.32 12.71 24.45
C GLU A 596 18.09 13.07 22.97
N PRO A 597 19.14 13.13 22.15
CA PRO A 597 19.00 13.30 20.70
C PRO A 597 18.19 12.15 20.12
N HIS A 598 17.03 12.42 19.56
CA HIS A 598 16.24 11.41 18.86
C HIS A 598 16.71 11.27 17.42
N ALA A 599 16.69 10.02 16.91
CA ALA A 599 17.03 9.74 15.52
C ALA A 599 15.98 10.35 14.54
N GLU A 600 14.76 10.56 15.01
CA GLU A 600 13.66 11.18 14.27
C GLU A 600 13.14 12.40 15.05
N ALA A 601 12.70 13.43 14.32
CA ALA A 601 12.10 14.62 14.93
C ALA A 601 10.78 14.24 15.64
N PRO A 602 10.57 14.69 16.91
CA PRO A 602 9.38 14.35 17.67
C PRO A 602 8.09 14.79 16.99
N ALA A 603 7.08 13.94 17.00
CA ALA A 603 5.72 14.30 16.59
C ALA A 603 4.98 15.01 17.73
N VAL A 604 4.28 16.09 17.38
CA VAL A 604 3.39 16.80 18.32
C VAL A 604 1.95 16.53 17.90
N ILE A 605 1.16 15.98 18.81
CA ILE A 605 -0.24 15.66 18.60
C ILE A 605 -1.09 16.58 19.47
N VAL A 606 -2.00 17.31 18.81
CA VAL A 606 -2.96 18.22 19.45
C VAL A 606 -4.34 17.64 19.21
N PHE A 607 -5.11 17.41 20.28
CA PHE A 607 -6.43 16.81 20.19
C PHE A 607 -7.37 17.33 21.28
N ALA A 608 -8.67 17.44 20.97
CA ALA A 608 -9.65 18.03 21.89
C ALA A 608 -9.74 17.26 23.21
N THR A 609 -10.00 17.96 24.32
CA THR A 609 -10.30 17.31 25.61
C THR A 609 -11.65 16.58 25.58
N ASP A 610 -12.56 17.02 24.72
CA ASP A 610 -13.85 16.36 24.45
C ASP A 610 -13.64 15.12 23.55
N ARG A 611 -13.78 13.95 24.13
CA ARG A 611 -13.59 12.66 23.43
C ARG A 611 -14.57 12.44 22.28
N SER A 612 -15.72 13.09 22.28
CA SER A 612 -16.69 13.02 21.17
C SER A 612 -16.15 13.65 19.87
N ARG A 613 -15.05 14.41 19.96
CA ARG A 613 -14.34 15.01 18.83
C ARG A 613 -13.21 14.13 18.25
N TRP A 614 -12.95 12.95 18.82
CA TRP A 614 -11.93 12.01 18.35
C TRP A 614 -12.51 11.08 17.28
N TYR A 615 -12.77 11.62 16.14
CA TYR A 615 -13.23 10.88 14.97
C TYR A 615 -12.28 11.10 13.77
N PRO A 616 -12.29 10.22 12.77
CA PRO A 616 -11.40 10.32 11.63
C PRO A 616 -11.50 11.67 10.92
N ALA A 617 -10.35 12.23 10.57
CA ALA A 617 -10.23 13.52 9.92
C ALA A 617 -10.90 14.68 10.71
N SER A 618 -11.00 14.56 12.03
CA SER A 618 -11.57 15.61 12.87
C SER A 618 -10.74 16.89 12.80
N ARG A 619 -11.39 18.02 12.55
CA ARG A 619 -10.74 19.34 12.58
C ARG A 619 -10.26 19.74 13.97
N PHE A 620 -10.66 19.02 15.03
CA PHE A 620 -10.22 19.18 16.42
C PHE A 620 -8.95 18.38 16.74
N MET A 621 -8.34 17.77 15.75
CA MET A 621 -7.11 17.00 15.90
C MET A 621 -6.08 17.44 14.86
N ARG A 622 -4.84 17.63 15.27
CA ARG A 622 -3.71 17.97 14.38
C ARG A 622 -2.47 17.22 14.81
N LYS A 623 -1.69 16.83 13.82
CA LYS A 623 -0.34 16.31 14.00
C LYS A 623 0.64 17.20 13.26
N THR A 624 1.71 17.58 13.93
CA THR A 624 2.87 18.27 13.33
C THR A 624 4.16 17.62 13.80
N THR A 625 5.28 18.01 13.23
CA THR A 625 6.61 17.54 13.62
C THR A 625 7.41 18.74 14.13
N ALA A 626 8.12 18.57 15.24
CA ALA A 626 8.98 19.63 15.75
C ALA A 626 10.18 19.86 14.81
N GLY A 627 10.59 21.11 14.66
CA GLY A 627 11.78 21.48 13.90
C GLY A 627 13.07 21.01 14.56
N PRO A 628 14.23 21.22 13.91
CA PRO A 628 15.54 20.86 14.48
C PRO A 628 15.87 21.59 15.77
N ASP A 629 15.29 22.79 15.98
CA ASP A 629 15.37 23.60 17.19
C ASP A 629 14.29 23.22 18.25
N GLY A 630 13.52 22.18 17.96
CA GLY A 630 12.38 21.75 18.77
C GLY A 630 11.13 22.60 18.62
N ALA A 631 11.14 23.66 17.80
CA ALA A 631 9.98 24.53 17.65
C ALA A 631 8.87 23.85 16.83
N PHE A 632 7.62 24.13 17.21
CA PHE A 632 6.44 23.71 16.44
C PHE A 632 5.36 24.79 16.47
N SER A 633 4.49 24.75 15.45
CA SER A 633 3.30 25.58 15.40
C SER A 633 2.11 24.78 14.85
N VAL A 634 0.91 25.08 15.39
CA VAL A 634 -0.37 24.57 14.92
C VAL A 634 -1.35 25.73 14.90
N ALA A 635 -2.02 25.91 13.76
CA ALA A 635 -2.98 26.98 13.54
C ALA A 635 -4.36 26.44 13.14
N ALA A 636 -5.35 27.32 13.19
CA ALA A 636 -6.71 27.09 12.68
C ALA A 636 -7.44 25.90 13.34
N LEU A 637 -7.14 25.58 14.60
CA LEU A 637 -7.97 24.70 15.41
C LEU A 637 -9.23 25.46 15.86
N PRO A 638 -10.40 24.80 15.96
CA PRO A 638 -11.58 25.40 16.58
C PRO A 638 -11.31 25.89 18.00
N PHE A 639 -12.07 26.87 18.48
CA PHE A 639 -11.98 27.31 19.87
C PHE A 639 -12.31 26.16 20.82
N GLY A 640 -11.60 26.06 21.94
CA GLY A 640 -11.83 25.01 22.92
C GLY A 640 -10.58 24.59 23.66
N SER A 641 -10.74 23.56 24.49
CA SER A 641 -9.66 22.98 25.27
C SER A 641 -9.07 21.75 24.58
N TYR A 642 -7.74 21.65 24.60
CA TYR A 642 -6.98 20.64 23.90
C TYR A 642 -5.92 20.00 24.78
N TYR A 643 -5.69 18.72 24.56
CA TYR A 643 -4.49 18.04 24.99
C TYR A 643 -3.39 18.23 23.94
N VAL A 644 -2.15 18.44 24.39
CA VAL A 644 -0.97 18.57 23.54
C VAL A 644 0.12 17.65 24.06
N ALA A 645 0.54 16.70 23.25
CA ALA A 645 1.53 15.69 23.62
C ALA A 645 2.67 15.63 22.59
N ALA A 646 3.91 15.51 23.07
CA ALA A 646 5.08 15.24 22.25
C ALA A 646 5.46 13.77 22.34
N VAL A 647 5.60 13.10 21.19
CA VAL A 647 5.90 11.68 21.06
C VAL A 647 7.20 11.52 20.28
N GLY A 648 8.21 10.87 20.85
CA GLY A 648 9.52 10.69 20.23
C GLY A 648 9.44 9.79 18.99
N ARG A 649 8.63 8.74 19.04
CA ARG A 649 8.36 7.85 17.92
C ARG A 649 6.91 7.37 17.96
N LEU A 650 6.23 7.50 16.84
CA LEU A 650 4.90 6.91 16.72
C LEU A 650 5.01 5.37 16.63
N PRO A 651 4.20 4.63 17.40
CA PRO A 651 4.27 3.17 17.39
C PRO A 651 3.68 2.54 16.12
N PHE A 652 3.35 3.35 15.13
CA PHE A 652 2.66 2.95 13.91
C PHE A 652 3.33 3.52 12.67
N ASN A 653 3.09 2.85 11.52
CA ASN A 653 3.54 3.29 10.21
C ASN A 653 2.38 3.76 9.31
N GLY A 654 1.12 3.70 9.77
CA GLY A 654 -0.06 4.15 9.04
C GLY A 654 -0.26 5.67 9.13
N VAL A 655 -0.81 6.24 8.07
CA VAL A 655 -1.03 7.70 7.96
C VAL A 655 -2.02 8.19 9.04
N ASP A 656 -3.06 7.39 9.33
CA ASP A 656 -4.17 7.75 10.22
C ASP A 656 -4.12 7.08 11.59
N ASP A 657 -3.19 6.17 11.84
CA ASP A 657 -3.11 5.40 13.09
C ASP A 657 -3.01 6.29 14.35
N TRP A 658 -2.44 7.49 14.22
CA TRP A 658 -2.35 8.47 15.29
C TRP A 658 -3.71 9.04 15.73
N GLN A 659 -4.76 8.88 14.90
CA GLN A 659 -6.13 9.31 15.19
C GLN A 659 -6.94 8.26 15.96
N ASP A 660 -6.36 7.08 16.24
CA ASP A 660 -7.04 6.02 16.98
C ASP A 660 -7.39 6.52 18.41
N PRO A 661 -8.68 6.55 18.80
CA PRO A 661 -9.09 7.00 20.10
C PRO A 661 -8.40 6.27 21.27
N ALA A 662 -8.11 4.96 21.10
CA ALA A 662 -7.41 4.23 22.15
C ALA A 662 -5.93 4.61 22.25
N PHE A 663 -5.28 5.03 21.17
CA PHE A 663 -3.95 5.60 21.21
C PHE A 663 -3.98 6.99 21.84
N LEU A 664 -4.91 7.85 21.44
CA LEU A 664 -5.08 9.19 22.04
C LEU A 664 -5.32 9.11 23.56
N GLU A 665 -6.08 8.11 24.01
CA GLU A 665 -6.31 7.89 25.43
C GLU A 665 -5.01 7.61 26.20
N THR A 666 -4.05 6.92 25.60
CA THR A 666 -2.73 6.69 26.23
C THR A 666 -1.93 7.99 26.39
N LEU A 667 -2.17 8.97 25.52
CA LEU A 667 -1.48 10.26 25.55
C LEU A 667 -2.05 11.22 26.60
N VAL A 668 -3.30 11.05 27.03
CA VAL A 668 -3.99 11.98 27.96
C VAL A 668 -3.18 12.20 29.24
N PHE A 669 -2.61 11.15 29.82
CA PHE A 669 -1.85 11.24 31.09
C PHE A 669 -0.52 11.98 30.97
N GLN A 670 0.01 12.12 29.78
CA GLN A 670 1.28 12.80 29.54
C GLN A 670 1.11 14.14 28.81
N ALA A 671 -0.11 14.46 28.40
CA ALA A 671 -0.40 15.67 27.66
C ALA A 671 -0.53 16.90 28.55
N SER A 672 -0.06 18.04 28.06
CA SER A 672 -0.38 19.34 28.63
C SER A 672 -1.74 19.80 28.11
N THR A 673 -2.52 20.48 28.97
CA THR A 673 -3.82 21.04 28.58
C THR A 673 -3.68 22.51 28.21
N VAL A 674 -4.25 22.92 27.09
CA VAL A 674 -4.30 24.33 26.65
C VAL A 674 -5.73 24.70 26.26
N THR A 675 -6.09 25.98 26.40
CA THR A 675 -7.36 26.53 25.92
C THR A 675 -7.07 27.54 24.82
N LEU A 676 -7.62 27.28 23.62
CA LEU A 676 -7.52 28.17 22.49
C LEU A 676 -8.78 29.03 22.38
N ALA A 677 -8.58 30.32 22.24
CA ALA A 677 -9.62 31.33 22.08
C ALA A 677 -9.33 32.17 20.83
N GLU A 678 -10.31 32.95 20.40
CA GLU A 678 -10.21 33.80 19.22
C GLU A 678 -8.99 34.71 19.32
N GLU A 679 -8.17 34.73 18.26
CA GLU A 679 -6.98 35.56 18.09
C GLU A 679 -5.94 35.50 19.24
N ARG A 680 -6.04 34.52 20.08
CA ARG A 680 -5.10 34.33 21.19
C ARG A 680 -3.98 33.39 20.77
N LYS A 681 -2.74 33.91 20.85
CA LYS A 681 -1.55 33.08 20.72
C LYS A 681 -1.27 32.39 22.05
N VAL A 682 -1.13 31.06 22.00
CA VAL A 682 -0.76 30.27 23.18
C VAL A 682 0.62 29.67 22.94
N THR A 683 1.50 29.80 23.94
CA THR A 683 2.85 29.19 23.85
C THR A 683 3.03 28.18 24.97
N ILE A 684 3.55 27.00 24.65
CA ILE A 684 3.78 25.94 25.63
C ILE A 684 5.16 25.29 25.43
N LYS A 685 5.63 24.65 26.50
CA LYS A 685 6.83 23.82 26.47
C LYS A 685 6.42 22.37 26.74
N LEU A 686 6.86 21.46 25.89
CA LEU A 686 6.60 20.04 26.00
C LEU A 686 7.88 19.27 26.26
N GLU A 687 7.76 18.19 27.00
CA GLU A 687 8.84 17.21 27.17
C GLU A 687 8.46 15.94 26.40
N VAL A 688 9.42 15.40 25.64
CA VAL A 688 9.24 14.07 25.04
C VAL A 688 9.32 13.05 26.15
N ARG A 689 8.26 12.28 26.32
CA ARG A 689 8.27 11.09 27.18
C ARG A 689 8.40 9.84 26.33
N PRO A 690 9.16 8.84 26.79
CA PRO A 690 9.44 7.60 26.06
C PRO A 690 8.19 6.78 25.74
#